data_a9e4944b4abd361a15e29f43b50a0f6c
#
_entry.id   a9e4944b4abd361a15e29f43b50a0f6c
#
_cell.length_a   1.000
_cell.length_b   1.000
_cell.length_c   1.000
_cell.angle_alpha   90.00
_cell.angle_beta   90.00
_cell.angle_gamma   90.00
#
_symmetry.space_group_name_H-M   'P 1'
#
loop_
_entity.id
_entity.type
_entity.pdbx_description
1 polymer ?
#
loop_
_entity_poly.entity_id
_entity_poly.type
_entity_poly.pdbx_seq_one_letter_code
_entity_poly.pdbx_strand_id
1 'polypeptide(L)'
;MKIAYISSYPPRECGIATFNNNLLKAIGSNKKTVSEDSFVVAMNDSDSLDEYEYPKEVKYVIRQENQKDYIRAADYINTSIADVCILEHEYGIYGGESGVYILPLIARLQKPLITIFHTILKDPNYMQLTVLREIAKHSSRIIVMSHRAVGFLTSIYGIPFDKIQLIEHGVPDLEPKDVNPVKNTLAFKNKKVLFTFGLISRNKGLETVIEALPKIVAKNPDVMYVILGTTHPGVIRNSGEEYRDGLKKLARKLNVEDNLTFINKFVSEEELFDYLTACDMYITPYLNEAQITSGTLSYAVGAGTAVLSTPYWHAQELLADHRGRLFDFKDTDGLAEIVNELFESDEKLNQLRANAYEYGLHLRWPTTGEVFVDVLTEAISKFLSEKETGNKPIIDPDMMPAFSLAHIQRLTDDTGIVQHAKYGIPNLKEGYCLDDNSRALILTILAYQQNKSKAALDLLPIYLSYIQYMQCDDGNFRNFLSFKREYLDEVGTEDSFGRTIWSLGYLINNAPNNSYREFAKELFLKSIPHFKNLTHLRGIANTMIGLTHFINAHPYDEHIKSQLDQLAEPLKAAYRANKEGHWNWFENKLTYDNAILPLALMYHYEISKDPESREIAFESLEYLTQKTLIKGYLNPVGNDGWLYKDGGEMAIYDQQAIETMGMVMVYFKAYEITRDLTYIKQMYLSYQWFLGENSLHIPLYDYETKGCADGLQTYGVNRNQGAESTLAYWISHLIVLKALESEYEFIQSSDLTAAQKQTF
;
A
#
# COMPACT_ATOMS: atom_id res chain seq x y z
N MET A 1 -28.30 -4.24 12.99
CA MET A 1 -26.84 -4.16 12.82
C MET A 1 -26.31 -2.85 13.41
N LYS A 2 -25.06 -2.81 13.86
CA LYS A 2 -24.34 -1.65 14.36
C LYS A 2 -23.14 -1.40 13.45
N ILE A 3 -22.91 -0.16 13.04
CA ILE A 3 -21.97 0.19 12.00
C ILE A 3 -20.87 1.10 12.58
N ALA A 4 -19.61 0.80 12.25
CA ALA A 4 -18.48 1.70 12.49
C ALA A 4 -18.15 2.43 11.17
N TYR A 5 -18.31 3.75 11.14
CA TYR A 5 -17.96 4.58 9.99
C TYR A 5 -16.55 5.13 10.17
N ILE A 6 -15.67 4.90 9.20
CA ILE A 6 -14.27 5.34 9.18
C ILE A 6 -14.13 6.40 8.11
N SER A 7 -14.03 7.68 8.52
CA SER A 7 -14.07 8.81 7.59
C SER A 7 -13.68 10.12 8.27
N SER A 8 -13.52 11.21 7.51
CA SER A 8 -13.68 12.56 8.04
C SER A 8 -15.14 12.80 8.46
N TYR A 9 -15.37 13.68 9.44
CA TYR A 9 -16.69 13.95 9.99
C TYR A 9 -16.84 15.43 10.41
N PRO A 10 -18.06 16.03 10.38
CA PRO A 10 -18.26 17.38 10.88
C PRO A 10 -17.86 17.51 12.37
N PRO A 11 -17.26 18.65 12.78
CA PRO A 11 -17.26 19.94 12.11
C PRO A 11 -16.11 20.17 11.11
N ARG A 12 -15.30 19.17 10.75
CA ARG A 12 -14.31 19.32 9.66
C ARG A 12 -15.03 19.70 8.37
N GLU A 13 -14.69 20.86 7.79
CA GLU A 13 -15.28 21.35 6.54
C GLU A 13 -14.71 20.62 5.32
N CYS A 14 -15.35 19.53 4.94
CA CYS A 14 -14.93 18.73 3.77
C CYS A 14 -16.15 17.99 3.18
N GLY A 15 -16.14 17.78 1.86
CA GLY A 15 -17.25 17.10 1.16
C GLY A 15 -17.47 15.67 1.63
N ILE A 16 -16.39 14.94 1.96
CA ILE A 16 -16.47 13.58 2.49
C ILE A 16 -17.13 13.56 3.89
N ALA A 17 -16.80 14.54 4.74
CA ALA A 17 -17.41 14.65 6.06
C ALA A 17 -18.93 14.86 5.96
N THR A 18 -19.38 15.72 5.04
CA THR A 18 -20.79 15.94 4.77
C THR A 18 -21.46 14.68 4.23
N PHE A 19 -20.84 14.00 3.27
CA PHE A 19 -21.33 12.76 2.70
C PHE A 19 -21.51 11.68 3.79
N ASN A 20 -20.49 11.45 4.60
CA ASN A 20 -20.53 10.46 5.68
C ASN A 20 -21.63 10.76 6.73
N ASN A 21 -21.81 12.03 7.10
CA ASN A 21 -22.89 12.44 8.01
C ASN A 21 -24.28 12.14 7.41
N ASN A 22 -24.46 12.40 6.13
CA ASN A 22 -25.73 12.15 5.45
C ASN A 22 -25.98 10.66 5.27
N LEU A 23 -24.96 9.89 4.91
CA LEU A 23 -25.03 8.44 4.81
C LEU A 23 -25.41 7.82 6.16
N LEU A 24 -24.76 8.27 7.26
CA LEU A 24 -25.10 7.80 8.61
C LEU A 24 -26.56 8.05 8.95
N LYS A 25 -27.09 9.24 8.64
CA LYS A 25 -28.51 9.57 8.85
C LYS A 25 -29.43 8.74 7.96
N ALA A 26 -29.09 8.59 6.67
CA ALA A 26 -29.87 7.83 5.71
C ALA A 26 -30.00 6.36 6.11
N ILE A 27 -28.88 5.71 6.43
CA ILE A 27 -28.86 4.32 6.90
C ILE A 27 -29.56 4.20 8.27
N GLY A 28 -29.30 5.14 9.19
CA GLY A 28 -29.88 5.17 10.53
C GLY A 28 -31.39 5.41 10.55
N SER A 29 -31.98 5.93 9.48
CA SER A 29 -33.44 6.07 9.35
C SER A 29 -34.16 4.73 9.28
N ASN A 30 -33.47 3.65 8.86
CA ASN A 30 -33.99 2.29 8.85
C ASN A 30 -33.92 1.64 10.24
N LYS A 31 -34.72 2.14 11.18
CA LYS A 31 -34.72 1.73 12.60
C LYS A 31 -35.03 0.25 12.84
N LYS A 32 -35.60 -0.47 11.87
CA LYS A 32 -35.90 -1.90 12.01
C LYS A 32 -34.64 -2.76 11.89
N THR A 33 -33.66 -2.31 11.13
CA THR A 33 -32.46 -3.08 10.77
C THR A 33 -31.18 -2.49 11.40
N VAL A 34 -31.12 -1.15 11.55
CA VAL A 34 -29.92 -0.43 12.01
C VAL A 34 -30.14 0.13 13.41
N SER A 35 -29.15 -0.06 14.28
CA SER A 35 -29.14 0.42 15.66
C SER A 35 -28.68 1.89 15.75
N GLU A 36 -29.26 2.65 16.66
CA GLU A 36 -28.82 4.01 17.01
C GLU A 36 -27.41 4.05 17.66
N ASP A 37 -26.86 2.87 18.07
CA ASP A 37 -25.51 2.75 18.64
C ASP A 37 -24.39 2.68 17.57
N SER A 38 -24.70 2.90 16.30
CA SER A 38 -23.66 3.07 15.26
C SER A 38 -22.80 4.29 15.55
N PHE A 39 -21.51 4.24 15.20
CA PHE A 39 -20.56 5.29 15.60
C PHE A 39 -19.55 5.62 14.51
N VAL A 40 -18.85 6.74 14.69
CA VAL A 40 -17.83 7.24 13.77
C VAL A 40 -16.45 7.14 14.40
N VAL A 41 -15.49 6.70 13.60
CA VAL A 41 -14.06 6.84 13.81
C VAL A 41 -13.60 7.97 12.90
N ALA A 42 -13.36 9.14 13.47
CA ALA A 42 -13.14 10.38 12.72
C ALA A 42 -11.66 10.60 12.38
N MET A 43 -11.40 11.02 11.15
CA MET A 43 -10.07 11.43 10.67
C MET A 43 -9.84 12.91 10.94
N ASN A 44 -8.81 13.21 11.74
CA ASN A 44 -8.40 14.57 12.08
C ASN A 44 -7.16 14.96 11.28
N ASP A 45 -7.17 16.07 10.56
CA ASP A 45 -6.04 16.59 9.77
C ASP A 45 -5.06 17.46 10.57
N SER A 46 -5.21 17.48 11.91
CA SER A 46 -4.31 18.11 12.87
C SER A 46 -3.63 17.06 13.74
N ASP A 47 -2.44 17.39 14.27
CA ASP A 47 -1.75 16.59 15.28
C ASP A 47 -2.42 16.68 16.67
N SER A 48 -3.31 17.65 16.88
CA SER A 48 -4.11 17.80 18.10
C SER A 48 -5.38 16.97 18.04
N LEU A 49 -5.68 16.20 19.08
CA LEU A 49 -6.95 15.47 19.20
C LEU A 49 -8.13 16.42 19.50
N ASP A 50 -7.86 17.59 20.06
CA ASP A 50 -8.86 18.58 20.50
C ASP A 50 -9.12 19.69 19.45
N GLU A 51 -8.64 19.50 18.21
CA GLU A 51 -8.84 20.47 17.12
C GLU A 51 -10.32 20.71 16.81
N TYR A 52 -11.12 19.65 16.88
CA TYR A 52 -12.54 19.66 16.57
C TYR A 52 -13.38 19.22 17.78
N GLU A 53 -14.44 19.99 18.09
CA GLU A 53 -15.47 19.56 19.02
C GLU A 53 -16.44 18.60 18.34
N TYR A 54 -16.09 17.34 18.30
CA TYR A 54 -16.89 16.31 17.65
C TYR A 54 -18.20 16.01 18.40
N PRO A 55 -19.29 15.73 17.67
CA PRO A 55 -20.55 15.30 18.28
C PRO A 55 -20.42 13.87 18.87
N LYS A 56 -21.45 13.48 19.65
CA LYS A 56 -21.48 12.23 20.44
C LYS A 56 -21.35 10.93 19.61
N GLU A 57 -21.66 10.98 18.33
CA GLU A 57 -21.53 9.86 17.38
C GLU A 57 -20.07 9.49 17.14
N VAL A 58 -19.15 10.44 17.25
CA VAL A 58 -17.70 10.16 17.15
C VAL A 58 -17.22 9.54 18.45
N LYS A 59 -16.71 8.31 18.36
CA LYS A 59 -16.21 7.55 19.51
C LYS A 59 -14.70 7.37 19.53
N TYR A 60 -14.05 7.58 18.39
CA TYR A 60 -12.61 7.52 18.27
C TYR A 60 -12.12 8.54 17.26
N VAL A 61 -10.94 9.10 17.50
CA VAL A 61 -10.32 10.10 16.61
C VAL A 61 -8.93 9.58 16.21
N ILE A 62 -8.65 9.59 14.91
CA ILE A 62 -7.35 9.24 14.31
C ILE A 62 -6.70 10.53 13.83
N ARG A 63 -5.50 10.84 14.31
CA ARG A 63 -4.65 11.90 13.73
C ARG A 63 -4.06 11.37 12.43
N GLN A 64 -4.29 12.08 11.34
CA GLN A 64 -4.00 11.66 9.98
C GLN A 64 -2.56 11.13 9.82
N GLU A 65 -1.55 11.82 10.36
CA GLU A 65 -0.14 11.46 10.20
C GLU A 65 0.41 10.57 11.33
N ASN A 66 -0.44 10.06 12.23
CA ASN A 66 -0.01 9.21 13.34
C ASN A 66 -0.37 7.73 13.13
N GLN A 67 0.55 6.93 12.64
CA GLN A 67 0.34 5.49 12.38
C GLN A 67 -0.18 4.71 13.59
N LYS A 68 0.26 5.04 14.82
CA LYS A 68 -0.16 4.33 16.04
C LYS A 68 -1.67 4.49 16.28
N ASP A 69 -2.26 5.61 15.87
CA ASP A 69 -3.70 5.85 16.04
C ASP A 69 -4.55 4.92 15.14
N TYR A 70 -4.09 4.59 13.92
CA TYR A 70 -4.77 3.64 13.03
C TYR A 70 -4.80 2.23 13.61
N ILE A 71 -3.68 1.77 14.19
CA ILE A 71 -3.60 0.45 14.82
C ILE A 71 -4.53 0.37 16.04
N ARG A 72 -4.52 1.41 16.89
CA ARG A 72 -5.40 1.49 18.06
C ARG A 72 -6.87 1.60 17.67
N ALA A 73 -7.18 2.29 16.56
CA ALA A 73 -8.54 2.35 16.03
C ALA A 73 -9.05 0.98 15.60
N ALA A 74 -8.21 0.15 14.97
CA ALA A 74 -8.58 -1.23 14.66
C ALA A 74 -8.87 -2.05 15.91
N ASP A 75 -8.04 -1.95 16.95
CA ASP A 75 -8.26 -2.61 18.25
C ASP A 75 -9.58 -2.12 18.88
N TYR A 76 -9.85 -0.81 18.83
CA TYR A 76 -11.11 -0.24 19.33
C TYR A 76 -12.32 -0.79 18.57
N ILE A 77 -12.30 -0.80 17.23
CA ILE A 77 -13.40 -1.33 16.42
C ILE A 77 -13.62 -2.82 16.69
N ASN A 78 -12.56 -3.63 16.77
CA ASN A 78 -12.66 -5.07 17.01
C ASN A 78 -13.26 -5.41 18.36
N THR A 79 -12.97 -4.62 19.40
CA THR A 79 -13.54 -4.78 20.75
C THR A 79 -14.91 -4.10 20.91
N SER A 80 -15.33 -3.28 19.94
CA SER A 80 -16.61 -2.59 19.96
C SER A 80 -17.78 -3.53 19.61
N ILE A 81 -18.98 -2.97 19.75
CA ILE A 81 -20.24 -3.63 19.39
C ILE A 81 -20.57 -3.59 17.90
N ALA A 82 -19.70 -3.04 17.04
CA ALA A 82 -19.94 -2.96 15.60
C ALA A 82 -20.03 -4.36 14.96
N ASP A 83 -20.97 -4.52 14.04
CA ASP A 83 -21.15 -5.73 13.22
C ASP A 83 -20.42 -5.62 11.87
N VAL A 84 -20.27 -4.40 11.36
CA VAL A 84 -19.69 -4.08 10.04
C VAL A 84 -19.04 -2.71 10.06
N CYS A 85 -18.07 -2.50 9.15
CA CYS A 85 -17.39 -1.22 8.96
C CYS A 85 -17.72 -0.63 7.58
N ILE A 86 -17.87 0.68 7.51
CA ILE A 86 -17.89 1.46 6.27
C ILE A 86 -16.64 2.34 6.25
N LEU A 87 -15.86 2.27 5.19
CA LEU A 87 -14.69 3.10 4.93
C LEU A 87 -14.98 4.06 3.78
N GLU A 88 -14.91 5.36 4.04
CA GLU A 88 -14.91 6.39 2.99
C GLU A 88 -13.48 6.63 2.54
N HIS A 89 -13.17 6.30 1.29
CA HIS A 89 -11.81 6.45 0.80
C HIS A 89 -11.66 7.62 -0.17
N GLU A 90 -10.74 8.50 0.20
CA GLU A 90 -10.14 9.53 -0.64
C GLU A 90 -8.65 9.61 -0.28
N TYR A 91 -7.75 9.67 -1.27
CA TYR A 91 -6.30 9.64 -1.03
C TYR A 91 -5.80 10.70 -0.05
N GLY A 92 -6.42 11.87 -0.02
CA GLY A 92 -6.00 13.01 0.81
C GLY A 92 -6.47 13.01 2.25
N ILE A 93 -7.31 12.06 2.69
CA ILE A 93 -7.83 12.05 4.07
C ILE A 93 -7.08 11.09 5.00
N TYR A 94 -6.19 10.25 4.47
CA TYR A 94 -5.35 9.33 5.23
C TYR A 94 -3.88 9.70 5.09
N GLY A 95 -3.09 9.42 6.13
CA GLY A 95 -1.67 9.75 6.19
C GLY A 95 -0.78 8.82 5.37
N GLY A 96 0.48 9.23 5.24
CA GLY A 96 1.47 8.54 4.44
C GLY A 96 1.30 8.74 2.93
N GLU A 97 2.20 8.15 2.13
CA GLU A 97 2.11 8.26 0.67
C GLU A 97 0.81 7.64 0.16
N SER A 98 -0.01 8.44 -0.51
CA SER A 98 -1.31 8.00 -1.08
C SER A 98 -2.29 7.40 -0.05
N GLY A 99 -2.17 7.79 1.22
CA GLY A 99 -3.08 7.32 2.27
C GLY A 99 -2.75 5.93 2.82
N VAL A 100 -1.51 5.45 2.66
CA VAL A 100 -1.08 4.09 3.02
C VAL A 100 -1.33 3.73 4.49
N TYR A 101 -1.42 4.71 5.41
CA TYR A 101 -1.65 4.45 6.83
C TYR A 101 -3.01 3.82 7.15
N ILE A 102 -3.96 3.85 6.21
CA ILE A 102 -5.24 3.14 6.39
C ILE A 102 -5.07 1.60 6.35
N LEU A 103 -4.04 1.08 5.64
CA LEU A 103 -3.84 -0.35 5.47
C LEU A 103 -3.62 -1.09 6.79
N PRO A 104 -2.76 -0.62 7.72
CA PRO A 104 -2.63 -1.21 9.06
C PRO A 104 -3.93 -1.29 9.85
N LEU A 105 -4.87 -0.37 9.65
CA LEU A 105 -6.19 -0.43 10.28
C LEU A 105 -7.03 -1.55 9.66
N ILE A 106 -7.25 -1.49 8.34
CA ILE A 106 -8.19 -2.40 7.65
C ILE A 106 -7.74 -3.86 7.68
N ALA A 107 -6.42 -4.11 7.57
CA ALA A 107 -5.87 -5.47 7.63
C ALA A 107 -6.06 -6.14 9.01
N ARG A 108 -6.23 -5.35 10.08
CA ARG A 108 -6.49 -5.84 11.43
C ARG A 108 -7.96 -6.00 11.77
N LEU A 109 -8.86 -5.52 10.91
CA LEU A 109 -10.30 -5.62 11.18
C LEU A 109 -10.75 -7.08 11.21
N GLN A 110 -11.51 -7.43 12.24
CA GLN A 110 -12.18 -8.72 12.41
C GLN A 110 -13.68 -8.64 12.10
N LYS A 111 -14.05 -7.62 11.34
CA LYS A 111 -15.41 -7.28 10.91
C LYS A 111 -15.43 -7.15 9.39
N PRO A 112 -16.56 -7.42 8.73
CA PRO A 112 -16.68 -7.16 7.29
C PRO A 112 -16.51 -5.66 7.01
N LEU A 113 -15.84 -5.33 5.91
CA LEU A 113 -15.55 -3.97 5.47
C LEU A 113 -16.24 -3.68 4.16
N ILE A 114 -17.00 -2.60 4.11
CA ILE A 114 -17.52 -1.99 2.88
C ILE A 114 -16.71 -0.73 2.62
N THR A 115 -16.14 -0.58 1.42
CA THR A 115 -15.39 0.62 1.07
C THR A 115 -16.10 1.41 -0.01
N ILE A 116 -16.25 2.72 0.20
CA ILE A 116 -16.78 3.68 -0.75
C ILE A 116 -15.60 4.47 -1.32
N PHE A 117 -15.33 4.31 -2.62
CA PHE A 117 -14.28 5.06 -3.30
C PHE A 117 -14.84 6.35 -3.91
N HIS A 118 -14.38 7.51 -3.45
CA HIS A 118 -14.77 8.80 -3.99
C HIS A 118 -13.98 9.20 -5.22
N THR A 119 -12.72 8.79 -5.30
CA THR A 119 -11.82 9.05 -6.44
C THR A 119 -11.23 7.77 -6.97
N ILE A 120 -11.42 7.50 -8.27
CA ILE A 120 -10.77 6.44 -9.03
C ILE A 120 -9.99 7.10 -10.17
N LEU A 121 -8.68 6.93 -10.17
CA LEU A 121 -7.80 7.55 -11.16
C LEU A 121 -7.67 6.66 -12.41
N LYS A 122 -7.67 7.29 -13.59
CA LYS A 122 -7.38 6.61 -14.85
C LYS A 122 -5.89 6.26 -14.97
N ASP A 123 -5.03 7.17 -14.50
CA ASP A 123 -3.57 7.05 -14.57
C ASP A 123 -2.99 7.14 -13.14
N PRO A 124 -3.22 6.10 -12.27
CA PRO A 124 -2.69 6.12 -10.91
C PRO A 124 -1.18 5.97 -10.92
N ASN A 125 -0.50 6.63 -9.99
CA ASN A 125 0.89 6.27 -9.71
C ASN A 125 0.96 4.91 -8.98
N TYR A 126 2.19 4.39 -8.82
CA TYR A 126 2.42 3.08 -8.20
C TYR A 126 1.76 2.95 -6.81
N MET A 127 1.93 3.95 -5.94
CA MET A 127 1.36 3.90 -4.58
C MET A 127 -0.15 4.01 -4.58
N GLN A 128 -0.72 4.89 -5.42
CA GLN A 128 -2.18 4.99 -5.58
C GLN A 128 -2.80 3.68 -6.06
N LEU A 129 -2.16 3.03 -7.04
CA LEU A 129 -2.60 1.72 -7.55
C LEU A 129 -2.53 0.64 -6.45
N THR A 130 -1.40 0.58 -5.74
CA THR A 130 -1.14 -0.44 -4.72
C THR A 130 -2.06 -0.26 -3.52
N VAL A 131 -2.18 0.95 -2.97
CA VAL A 131 -3.05 1.22 -1.81
C VAL A 131 -4.50 0.88 -2.12
N LEU A 132 -5.01 1.29 -3.29
CA LEU A 132 -6.40 1.01 -3.66
C LEU A 132 -6.64 -0.51 -3.85
N ARG A 133 -5.70 -1.23 -4.47
CA ARG A 133 -5.77 -2.70 -4.60
C ARG A 133 -5.78 -3.40 -3.24
N GLU A 134 -4.93 -2.98 -2.30
CA GLU A 134 -4.91 -3.57 -0.95
C GLU A 134 -6.21 -3.25 -0.18
N ILE A 135 -6.73 -2.02 -0.27
CA ILE A 135 -8.05 -1.70 0.30
C ILE A 135 -9.13 -2.59 -0.32
N ALA A 136 -9.13 -2.73 -1.64
CA ALA A 136 -10.10 -3.57 -2.35
C ALA A 136 -9.99 -5.05 -1.93
N LYS A 137 -8.79 -5.57 -1.72
CA LYS A 137 -8.54 -6.94 -1.24
C LYS A 137 -9.22 -7.20 0.11
N HIS A 138 -9.10 -6.27 1.05
CA HIS A 138 -9.67 -6.37 2.40
C HIS A 138 -11.17 -6.02 2.47
N SER A 139 -11.75 -5.44 1.42
CA SER A 139 -13.17 -5.08 1.39
C SER A 139 -14.05 -6.25 1.00
N SER A 140 -15.17 -6.45 1.70
CA SER A 140 -16.21 -7.43 1.32
C SER A 140 -17.00 -6.96 0.09
N ARG A 141 -17.25 -5.65 -0.02
CA ARG A 141 -17.86 -4.97 -1.17
C ARG A 141 -17.19 -3.62 -1.37
N ILE A 142 -17.21 -3.15 -2.61
CA ILE A 142 -16.70 -1.84 -3.02
C ILE A 142 -17.86 -1.07 -3.64
N ILE A 143 -18.06 0.16 -3.20
CA ILE A 143 -19.08 1.05 -3.71
C ILE A 143 -18.42 2.17 -4.49
N VAL A 144 -18.95 2.48 -5.65
CA VAL A 144 -18.58 3.61 -6.50
C VAL A 144 -19.83 4.32 -7.02
N MET A 145 -19.69 5.57 -7.46
CA MET A 145 -20.81 6.45 -7.76
C MET A 145 -20.98 6.73 -9.26
N SER A 146 -20.20 6.08 -10.13
CA SER A 146 -20.31 6.26 -11.59
C SER A 146 -19.96 4.95 -12.32
N HIS A 147 -20.56 4.72 -13.51
CA HIS A 147 -20.24 3.59 -14.36
C HIS A 147 -18.78 3.62 -14.83
N ARG A 148 -18.22 4.80 -15.05
CA ARG A 148 -16.81 4.96 -15.43
C ARG A 148 -15.87 4.48 -14.33
N ALA A 149 -16.20 4.71 -13.07
CA ALA A 149 -15.45 4.17 -11.93
C ALA A 149 -15.44 2.63 -11.93
N VAL A 150 -16.57 1.99 -12.21
CA VAL A 150 -16.65 0.52 -12.38
C VAL A 150 -15.70 0.06 -13.49
N GLY A 151 -15.71 0.74 -14.64
CA GLY A 151 -14.84 0.43 -15.77
C GLY A 151 -13.34 0.54 -15.41
N PHE A 152 -12.94 1.58 -14.69
CA PHE A 152 -11.53 1.74 -14.26
C PHE A 152 -11.13 0.70 -13.21
N LEU A 153 -11.96 0.43 -12.21
CA LEU A 153 -11.68 -0.58 -11.19
C LEU A 153 -11.43 -1.95 -11.82
N THR A 154 -12.22 -2.32 -12.83
CA THR A 154 -12.06 -3.62 -13.50
C THR A 154 -10.86 -3.65 -14.44
N SER A 155 -10.70 -2.63 -15.31
CA SER A 155 -9.70 -2.66 -16.38
C SER A 155 -8.29 -2.23 -15.94
N ILE A 156 -8.17 -1.29 -14.99
CA ILE A 156 -6.89 -0.73 -14.55
C ILE A 156 -6.44 -1.35 -13.24
N TYR A 157 -7.36 -1.46 -12.27
CA TYR A 157 -7.03 -1.96 -10.93
C TYR A 157 -7.19 -3.48 -10.82
N GLY A 158 -7.82 -4.15 -11.82
CA GLY A 158 -7.97 -5.60 -11.84
C GLY A 158 -8.93 -6.15 -10.79
N ILE A 159 -9.88 -5.33 -10.32
CA ILE A 159 -10.84 -5.72 -9.30
C ILE A 159 -12.01 -6.47 -9.95
N PRO A 160 -12.40 -7.65 -9.44
CA PRO A 160 -13.51 -8.43 -9.96
C PRO A 160 -14.83 -7.64 -9.95
N PHE A 161 -15.59 -7.72 -11.05
CA PHE A 161 -16.84 -6.98 -11.23
C PHE A 161 -17.89 -7.30 -10.15
N ASP A 162 -17.95 -8.57 -9.74
CA ASP A 162 -18.88 -9.04 -8.70
C ASP A 162 -18.61 -8.48 -7.31
N LYS A 163 -17.42 -7.89 -7.10
CA LYS A 163 -17.05 -7.19 -5.85
C LYS A 163 -17.49 -5.73 -5.84
N ILE A 164 -17.87 -5.17 -7.00
CA ILE A 164 -18.18 -3.76 -7.17
C ILE A 164 -19.69 -3.55 -7.23
N GLN A 165 -20.18 -2.56 -6.47
CA GLN A 165 -21.56 -2.12 -6.48
C GLN A 165 -21.63 -0.64 -6.89
N LEU A 166 -22.42 -0.32 -7.90
CA LEU A 166 -22.75 1.06 -8.25
C LEU A 166 -23.88 1.54 -7.34
N ILE A 167 -23.63 2.60 -6.59
CA ILE A 167 -24.64 3.36 -5.83
C ILE A 167 -24.32 4.83 -6.06
N GLU A 168 -25.18 5.53 -6.77
CA GLU A 168 -24.96 6.93 -7.09
C GLU A 168 -24.98 7.83 -5.84
N HIS A 169 -24.42 9.03 -5.98
CA HIS A 169 -24.30 9.97 -4.87
C HIS A 169 -25.66 10.41 -4.33
N GLY A 170 -25.94 10.16 -3.06
CA GLY A 170 -27.18 10.57 -2.41
C GLY A 170 -27.39 12.07 -2.40
N VAL A 171 -28.65 12.48 -2.48
CA VAL A 171 -29.06 13.90 -2.44
C VAL A 171 -30.09 14.14 -1.33
N PRO A 172 -30.20 15.36 -0.79
CA PRO A 172 -31.17 15.68 0.24
C PRO A 172 -32.62 15.35 -0.18
N ASP A 173 -33.40 14.80 0.76
CA ASP A 173 -34.82 14.52 0.58
C ASP A 173 -35.62 15.73 1.03
N LEU A 174 -35.67 16.71 0.15
CA LEU A 174 -36.37 17.97 0.41
C LEU A 174 -37.47 18.18 -0.62
N GLU A 175 -38.63 18.65 -0.16
CA GLU A 175 -39.73 18.99 -1.04
C GLU A 175 -39.44 20.30 -1.81
N PRO A 176 -39.83 20.39 -3.09
CA PRO A 176 -39.68 21.61 -3.86
C PRO A 176 -40.40 22.78 -3.22
N LYS A 177 -39.71 23.93 -3.13
CA LYS A 177 -40.28 25.17 -2.64
C LYS A 177 -40.70 26.09 -3.79
N ASP A 178 -41.65 26.98 -3.54
CA ASP A 178 -42.00 28.04 -4.49
C ASP A 178 -40.81 28.98 -4.73
N VAL A 179 -40.43 29.17 -5.98
CA VAL A 179 -39.26 29.94 -6.40
C VAL A 179 -39.35 31.41 -5.99
N ASN A 180 -40.52 32.03 -6.18
CA ASN A 180 -40.66 33.46 -5.94
C ASN A 180 -40.50 33.88 -4.47
N PRO A 181 -41.11 33.22 -3.48
CA PRO A 181 -40.85 33.49 -2.08
C PRO A 181 -39.38 33.34 -1.70
N VAL A 182 -38.73 32.27 -2.20
CA VAL A 182 -37.30 31.99 -1.90
C VAL A 182 -36.39 33.06 -2.53
N LYS A 183 -36.65 33.46 -3.80
CA LYS A 183 -35.92 34.58 -4.43
C LYS A 183 -36.08 35.92 -3.63
N ASN A 184 -37.23 36.16 -3.08
CA ASN A 184 -37.46 37.37 -2.23
C ASN A 184 -36.63 37.32 -0.94
N THR A 185 -36.61 36.17 -0.28
CA THR A 185 -35.81 35.95 0.96
C THR A 185 -34.31 36.11 0.73
N LEU A 186 -33.83 35.64 -0.41
CA LEU A 186 -32.38 35.68 -0.78
C LEU A 186 -31.99 37.01 -1.47
N ALA A 187 -32.86 38.00 -1.55
CA ALA A 187 -32.69 39.31 -2.22
C ALA A 187 -32.44 39.17 -3.76
N PHE A 188 -32.95 38.12 -4.39
CA PHE A 188 -32.90 37.90 -5.85
C PHE A 188 -34.21 38.24 -6.57
N LYS A 189 -35.03 39.06 -5.96
CA LYS A 189 -36.31 39.47 -6.56
C LYS A 189 -36.09 40.06 -7.95
N ASN A 190 -36.84 39.60 -8.94
CA ASN A 190 -36.76 40.02 -10.35
C ASN A 190 -35.39 39.80 -11.00
N LYS A 191 -34.54 38.90 -10.46
CA LYS A 191 -33.27 38.52 -11.07
C LYS A 191 -33.37 37.17 -11.75
N LYS A 192 -32.67 37.02 -12.88
CA LYS A 192 -32.32 35.72 -13.50
C LYS A 192 -31.03 35.26 -12.86
N VAL A 193 -31.05 34.14 -12.13
CA VAL A 193 -29.94 33.74 -11.28
C VAL A 193 -29.19 32.55 -11.93
N LEU A 194 -27.93 32.78 -12.30
CA LEU A 194 -26.93 31.73 -12.59
C LEU A 194 -26.22 31.43 -11.28
N PHE A 195 -26.01 30.17 -10.97
CA PHE A 195 -25.48 29.74 -9.67
C PHE A 195 -24.38 28.72 -9.77
N THR A 196 -23.32 28.85 -8.96
CA THR A 196 -22.29 27.85 -8.71
C THR A 196 -21.99 27.82 -7.21
N PHE A 197 -21.84 26.64 -6.64
CA PHE A 197 -21.46 26.49 -5.24
C PHE A 197 -20.34 25.48 -5.01
N GLY A 198 -19.70 25.56 -3.84
CA GLY A 198 -18.66 24.67 -3.36
C GLY A 198 -17.36 25.40 -3.02
N LEU A 199 -16.35 24.66 -2.55
CA LEU A 199 -15.05 25.22 -2.20
C LEU A 199 -14.36 25.80 -3.46
N ILE A 200 -14.04 27.09 -3.41
CA ILE A 200 -13.50 27.84 -4.55
C ILE A 200 -12.05 27.48 -4.79
N SER A 201 -11.73 27.06 -6.01
CA SER A 201 -10.37 26.74 -6.49
C SER A 201 -10.26 26.97 -8.00
N ARG A 202 -9.04 27.03 -8.54
CA ARG A 202 -8.79 27.24 -9.98
C ARG A 202 -9.44 26.17 -10.86
N ASN A 203 -9.49 24.92 -10.39
CA ASN A 203 -10.12 23.81 -11.13
C ASN A 203 -11.63 23.98 -11.35
N LYS A 204 -12.28 24.89 -10.60
CA LYS A 204 -13.69 25.21 -10.79
C LYS A 204 -13.98 26.01 -12.05
N GLY A 205 -12.98 26.64 -12.67
CA GLY A 205 -13.10 27.32 -13.96
C GLY A 205 -14.11 28.46 -14.00
N LEU A 206 -14.31 29.14 -12.87
CA LEU A 206 -15.33 30.21 -12.69
C LEU A 206 -15.13 31.39 -13.66
N GLU A 207 -13.89 31.54 -14.16
CA GLU A 207 -13.53 32.50 -15.20
C GLU A 207 -14.41 32.35 -16.44
N THR A 208 -14.68 31.11 -16.87
CA THR A 208 -15.46 30.81 -18.08
C THR A 208 -16.86 31.43 -18.02
N VAL A 209 -17.51 31.37 -16.85
CA VAL A 209 -18.84 31.99 -16.67
C VAL A 209 -18.73 33.51 -16.65
N ILE A 210 -17.73 34.06 -15.94
CA ILE A 210 -17.54 35.52 -15.86
C ILE A 210 -17.22 36.10 -17.24
N GLU A 211 -16.43 35.40 -18.07
CA GLU A 211 -16.12 35.81 -19.44
C GLU A 211 -17.30 35.69 -20.40
N ALA A 212 -18.28 34.80 -20.10
CA ALA A 212 -19.53 34.68 -20.86
C ALA A 212 -20.55 35.79 -20.48
N LEU A 213 -20.48 36.37 -19.26
CA LEU A 213 -21.46 37.35 -18.76
C LEU A 213 -21.68 38.54 -19.69
N PRO A 214 -20.71 39.18 -20.33
CA PRO A 214 -21.01 40.33 -21.22
C PRO A 214 -22.00 39.98 -22.33
N LYS A 215 -21.91 38.80 -22.93
CA LYS A 215 -22.84 38.34 -23.98
C LYS A 215 -24.21 37.94 -23.41
N ILE A 216 -24.24 37.43 -22.18
CA ILE A 216 -25.49 37.08 -21.49
C ILE A 216 -26.23 38.35 -21.05
N VAL A 217 -25.54 39.28 -20.39
CA VAL A 217 -26.08 40.55 -19.90
C VAL A 217 -26.61 41.43 -21.03
N ALA A 218 -25.95 41.41 -22.20
CA ALA A 218 -26.41 42.17 -23.38
C ALA A 218 -27.85 41.82 -23.79
N LYS A 219 -28.27 40.53 -23.60
CA LYS A 219 -29.63 40.05 -23.88
C LYS A 219 -30.52 40.02 -22.62
N ASN A 220 -29.93 39.79 -21.44
CA ASN A 220 -30.58 39.60 -20.17
C ASN A 220 -29.96 40.53 -19.11
N PRO A 221 -30.29 41.82 -19.08
CA PRO A 221 -29.65 42.78 -18.15
C PRO A 221 -29.90 42.49 -16.67
N ASP A 222 -30.95 41.76 -16.34
CA ASP A 222 -31.38 41.36 -15.00
C ASP A 222 -30.66 40.09 -14.50
N VAL A 223 -29.71 39.51 -15.30
CA VAL A 223 -28.96 38.31 -14.89
C VAL A 223 -28.00 38.62 -13.74
N MET A 224 -27.92 37.70 -12.80
CA MET A 224 -27.00 37.72 -11.67
C MET A 224 -26.29 36.39 -11.58
N TYR A 225 -24.94 36.37 -11.62
CA TYR A 225 -24.15 35.17 -11.33
C TYR A 225 -23.78 35.16 -9.84
N VAL A 226 -24.21 34.14 -9.12
CA VAL A 226 -24.00 33.96 -7.69
C VAL A 226 -23.01 32.82 -7.47
N ILE A 227 -21.92 33.10 -6.78
CA ILE A 227 -20.90 32.12 -6.40
C ILE A 227 -20.93 31.97 -4.88
N LEU A 228 -21.36 30.78 -4.41
CA LEU A 228 -21.47 30.46 -2.99
C LEU A 228 -20.36 29.51 -2.55
N GLY A 229 -19.60 29.92 -1.53
CA GLY A 229 -18.60 29.07 -0.89
C GLY A 229 -17.35 29.81 -0.45
N THR A 230 -16.63 29.18 0.47
CA THR A 230 -15.32 29.64 0.94
C THR A 230 -14.21 29.19 -0.02
N THR A 231 -13.05 29.84 0.04
CA THR A 231 -11.88 29.36 -0.70
C THR A 231 -11.38 28.07 -0.08
N HIS A 232 -11.01 27.09 -0.92
CA HIS A 232 -10.54 25.79 -0.46
C HIS A 232 -9.37 25.93 0.54
N PRO A 233 -9.39 25.26 1.72
CA PRO A 233 -8.38 25.43 2.77
C PRO A 233 -6.95 25.24 2.28
N GLY A 234 -6.70 24.28 1.37
CA GLY A 234 -5.41 24.08 0.75
C GLY A 234 -4.97 25.23 -0.16
N VAL A 235 -5.92 25.94 -0.81
CA VAL A 235 -5.63 27.13 -1.61
C VAL A 235 -5.30 28.31 -0.70
N ILE A 236 -6.05 28.49 0.40
CA ILE A 236 -5.78 29.54 1.40
C ILE A 236 -4.36 29.39 1.96
N ARG A 237 -3.96 28.17 2.35
CA ARG A 237 -2.60 27.91 2.89
C ARG A 237 -1.47 28.25 1.92
N ASN A 238 -1.68 28.02 0.61
CA ASN A 238 -0.64 28.18 -0.40
C ASN A 238 -0.65 29.56 -1.10
N SER A 239 -1.81 30.18 -1.30
CA SER A 239 -2.01 31.36 -2.16
C SER A 239 -2.99 32.38 -1.61
N GLY A 240 -3.54 32.18 -0.40
CA GLY A 240 -4.54 33.07 0.16
C GLY A 240 -5.80 33.18 -0.70
N GLU A 241 -6.33 34.41 -0.82
CA GLU A 241 -7.55 34.73 -1.60
C GLU A 241 -7.24 35.20 -3.03
N GLU A 242 -5.99 35.01 -3.53
CA GLU A 242 -5.53 35.49 -4.85
C GLU A 242 -6.50 35.10 -5.97
N TYR A 243 -7.01 33.87 -5.97
CA TYR A 243 -7.91 33.40 -7.02
C TYR A 243 -9.24 34.14 -7.02
N ARG A 244 -9.91 34.31 -5.86
CA ARG A 244 -11.16 35.05 -5.72
C ARG A 244 -10.98 36.52 -6.11
N ASP A 245 -9.91 37.15 -5.67
CA ASP A 245 -9.61 38.54 -6.02
C ASP A 245 -9.29 38.70 -7.52
N GLY A 246 -8.68 37.69 -8.14
CA GLY A 246 -8.51 37.59 -9.57
C GLY A 246 -9.83 37.59 -10.34
N LEU A 247 -10.82 36.81 -9.87
CA LEU A 247 -12.16 36.74 -10.46
C LEU A 247 -12.90 38.09 -10.35
N LYS A 248 -12.81 38.77 -9.19
CA LYS A 248 -13.36 40.13 -9.04
C LYS A 248 -12.72 41.16 -9.97
N LYS A 249 -11.39 41.10 -10.14
CA LYS A 249 -10.67 41.95 -11.10
C LYS A 249 -11.09 41.67 -12.54
N LEU A 250 -11.30 40.41 -12.89
CA LEU A 250 -11.80 40.02 -14.22
C LEU A 250 -13.19 40.59 -14.48
N ALA A 251 -14.13 40.47 -13.52
CA ALA A 251 -15.49 41.03 -13.65
C ALA A 251 -15.48 42.57 -13.88
N ARG A 252 -14.61 43.27 -13.14
CA ARG A 252 -14.44 44.75 -13.35
C ARG A 252 -13.91 45.08 -14.74
N LYS A 253 -12.88 44.31 -15.19
CA LYS A 253 -12.31 44.51 -16.55
C LYS A 253 -13.35 44.31 -17.65
N LEU A 254 -14.32 43.43 -17.41
CA LEU A 254 -15.39 43.11 -18.36
C LEU A 254 -16.65 43.94 -18.18
N ASN A 255 -16.69 44.87 -17.21
CA ASN A 255 -17.83 45.71 -16.84
C ASN A 255 -19.09 44.90 -16.49
N VAL A 256 -18.92 43.77 -15.76
CA VAL A 256 -20.04 42.92 -15.27
C VAL A 256 -19.99 42.71 -13.76
N GLU A 257 -19.32 43.60 -13.03
CA GLU A 257 -19.20 43.49 -11.58
C GLU A 257 -20.58 43.60 -10.86
N ASP A 258 -21.52 44.36 -11.40
CA ASP A 258 -22.89 44.50 -10.89
C ASP A 258 -23.74 43.22 -11.13
N ASN A 259 -23.28 42.34 -12.02
CA ASN A 259 -23.95 41.08 -12.34
C ASN A 259 -23.27 39.87 -11.64
N LEU A 260 -22.34 40.11 -10.69
CA LEU A 260 -21.58 39.07 -9.99
C LEU A 260 -21.68 39.26 -8.48
N THR A 261 -22.04 38.19 -7.77
CA THR A 261 -22.09 38.18 -6.30
C THR A 261 -21.31 36.99 -5.74
N PHE A 262 -20.42 37.26 -4.77
CA PHE A 262 -19.74 36.25 -3.98
C PHE A 262 -20.35 36.15 -2.59
N ILE A 263 -20.74 34.94 -2.19
CA ILE A 263 -21.24 34.64 -0.83
C ILE A 263 -20.19 33.74 -0.16
N ASN A 264 -19.34 34.37 0.67
CA ASN A 264 -18.19 33.72 1.30
C ASN A 264 -18.58 33.05 2.62
N LYS A 265 -19.33 31.96 2.56
CA LYS A 265 -19.70 31.17 3.74
C LYS A 265 -19.94 29.70 3.36
N PHE A 266 -19.75 28.82 4.33
CA PHE A 266 -20.26 27.45 4.29
C PHE A 266 -21.69 27.48 4.83
N VAL A 267 -22.66 26.90 4.11
CA VAL A 267 -24.09 26.98 4.44
C VAL A 267 -24.60 25.57 4.83
N SER A 268 -25.74 25.58 5.58
CA SER A 268 -26.46 24.33 5.85
C SER A 268 -27.08 23.76 4.56
N GLU A 269 -27.44 22.46 4.58
CA GLU A 269 -28.11 21.85 3.42
C GLU A 269 -29.43 22.51 3.09
N GLU A 270 -30.23 22.92 4.09
CA GLU A 270 -31.50 23.64 3.89
C GLU A 270 -31.27 24.99 3.20
N GLU A 271 -30.28 25.75 3.66
CA GLU A 271 -29.92 27.02 3.05
C GLU A 271 -29.36 26.82 1.62
N LEU A 272 -28.54 25.80 1.39
CA LEU A 272 -28.05 25.45 0.05
C LEU A 272 -29.21 25.13 -0.90
N PHE A 273 -30.21 24.40 -0.40
CA PHE A 273 -31.38 24.04 -1.19
C PHE A 273 -32.23 25.26 -1.55
N ASP A 274 -32.30 26.28 -0.67
CA ASP A 274 -32.93 27.56 -0.98
C ASP A 274 -32.23 28.29 -2.14
N TYR A 275 -30.88 28.28 -2.17
CA TYR A 275 -30.13 28.82 -3.31
C TYR A 275 -30.37 28.03 -4.60
N LEU A 276 -30.40 26.68 -4.54
CA LEU A 276 -30.72 25.84 -5.68
C LEU A 276 -32.14 26.04 -6.18
N THR A 277 -33.10 26.24 -5.28
CA THR A 277 -34.48 26.56 -5.64
C THR A 277 -34.57 27.94 -6.29
N ALA A 278 -33.84 28.93 -5.77
CA ALA A 278 -33.87 30.32 -6.28
C ALA A 278 -33.11 30.49 -7.61
N CYS A 279 -32.20 29.58 -7.96
CA CYS A 279 -31.46 29.74 -9.20
C CYS A 279 -32.26 29.28 -10.43
N ASP A 280 -32.03 29.96 -11.56
CA ASP A 280 -32.65 29.61 -12.82
C ASP A 280 -31.82 28.52 -13.53
N MET A 281 -30.50 28.62 -13.43
CA MET A 281 -29.56 27.61 -13.96
C MET A 281 -28.38 27.41 -13.00
N TYR A 282 -28.03 26.16 -12.73
CA TYR A 282 -26.82 25.82 -12.02
C TYR A 282 -25.69 25.53 -13.01
N ILE A 283 -24.48 26.08 -12.80
CA ILE A 283 -23.36 25.94 -13.74
C ILE A 283 -22.16 25.33 -13.05
N THR A 284 -21.60 24.26 -13.63
CA THR A 284 -20.31 23.66 -13.23
C THR A 284 -19.30 23.73 -14.36
N PRO A 285 -18.53 24.83 -14.47
CA PRO A 285 -17.58 25.04 -15.57
C PRO A 285 -16.20 24.44 -15.28
N TYR A 286 -16.14 23.26 -14.65
CA TYR A 286 -14.91 22.65 -14.19
C TYR A 286 -13.93 22.41 -15.33
N LEU A 287 -12.62 22.58 -15.05
CA LEU A 287 -11.55 22.46 -16.05
C LEU A 287 -10.95 21.05 -16.14
N ASN A 288 -11.17 20.22 -15.14
CA ASN A 288 -10.63 18.87 -15.09
C ASN A 288 -11.65 17.85 -15.62
N GLU A 289 -11.35 17.27 -16.78
CA GLU A 289 -12.16 16.19 -17.37
C GLU A 289 -12.26 14.97 -16.43
N ALA A 290 -11.21 14.69 -15.67
CA ALA A 290 -11.10 13.49 -14.84
C ALA A 290 -11.89 13.54 -13.51
N GLN A 291 -12.88 14.42 -13.39
CA GLN A 291 -13.77 14.46 -12.22
C GLN A 291 -14.77 13.29 -12.29
N ILE A 292 -14.50 12.22 -11.53
CA ILE A 292 -15.27 10.96 -11.61
C ILE A 292 -16.55 10.97 -10.76
N THR A 293 -16.59 11.83 -9.72
CA THR A 293 -17.77 12.06 -8.88
C THR A 293 -17.85 13.54 -8.48
N SER A 294 -19.03 14.12 -8.47
CA SER A 294 -19.26 15.51 -8.07
C SER A 294 -20.56 15.61 -7.24
N GLY A 295 -20.44 15.76 -5.92
CA GLY A 295 -21.56 15.93 -5.02
C GLY A 295 -22.36 17.21 -5.32
N THR A 296 -21.70 18.31 -5.72
CA THR A 296 -22.37 19.57 -6.07
C THR A 296 -23.26 19.42 -7.31
N LEU A 297 -22.82 18.62 -8.30
CA LEU A 297 -23.61 18.31 -9.47
C LEU A 297 -24.83 17.44 -9.12
N SER A 298 -24.61 16.40 -8.30
CA SER A 298 -25.69 15.51 -7.84
C SER A 298 -26.76 16.31 -7.08
N TYR A 299 -26.37 17.22 -6.20
CA TYR A 299 -27.30 18.06 -5.45
C TYR A 299 -28.12 18.97 -6.37
N ALA A 300 -27.52 19.55 -7.41
CA ALA A 300 -28.23 20.39 -8.37
C ALA A 300 -29.25 19.58 -9.18
N VAL A 301 -28.91 18.38 -9.62
CA VAL A 301 -29.84 17.45 -10.29
C VAL A 301 -30.96 17.03 -9.32
N GLY A 302 -30.59 16.63 -8.09
CA GLY A 302 -31.56 16.24 -7.05
C GLY A 302 -32.55 17.34 -6.67
N ALA A 303 -32.13 18.60 -6.74
CA ALA A 303 -32.99 19.75 -6.54
C ALA A 303 -33.90 20.09 -7.74
N GLY A 304 -33.80 19.37 -8.85
CA GLY A 304 -34.54 19.65 -10.09
C GLY A 304 -34.13 20.98 -10.73
N THR A 305 -32.88 21.36 -10.63
CA THR A 305 -32.36 22.59 -11.24
C THR A 305 -31.96 22.35 -12.68
N ALA A 306 -32.11 23.32 -13.58
CA ALA A 306 -31.54 23.25 -14.92
C ALA A 306 -30.02 23.35 -14.84
N VAL A 307 -29.32 22.28 -15.22
CA VAL A 307 -27.87 22.17 -15.04
C VAL A 307 -27.13 22.35 -16.35
N LEU A 308 -26.11 23.24 -16.32
CA LEU A 308 -25.14 23.43 -17.39
C LEU A 308 -23.76 23.02 -16.90
N SER A 309 -23.03 22.22 -17.67
CA SER A 309 -21.73 21.69 -17.23
C SER A 309 -20.72 21.57 -18.38
N THR A 310 -19.44 21.71 -18.07
CA THR A 310 -18.39 21.17 -18.93
C THR A 310 -18.45 19.63 -18.94
N PRO A 311 -17.95 18.97 -20.02
CA PRO A 311 -18.14 17.52 -20.20
C PRO A 311 -17.14 16.68 -19.40
N TYR A 312 -16.96 16.96 -18.10
CA TYR A 312 -16.18 16.05 -17.25
C TYR A 312 -16.95 14.74 -17.02
N TRP A 313 -16.25 13.70 -16.65
CA TRP A 313 -16.73 12.32 -16.66
C TRP A 313 -18.08 12.12 -15.95
N HIS A 314 -18.21 12.61 -14.72
CA HIS A 314 -19.49 12.50 -13.98
C HIS A 314 -20.61 13.29 -14.64
N ALA A 315 -20.32 14.47 -15.20
CA ALA A 315 -21.32 15.28 -15.87
C ALA A 315 -21.85 14.62 -17.15
N GLN A 316 -20.97 13.94 -17.92
CA GLN A 316 -21.39 13.19 -19.10
C GLN A 316 -22.37 12.07 -18.75
N GLU A 317 -22.20 11.39 -17.62
CA GLU A 317 -23.12 10.33 -17.16
C GLU A 317 -24.41 10.91 -16.54
N LEU A 318 -24.26 11.80 -15.58
CA LEU A 318 -25.40 12.30 -14.79
C LEU A 318 -26.35 13.19 -15.58
N LEU A 319 -25.82 13.97 -16.56
CA LEU A 319 -26.61 14.88 -17.39
C LEU A 319 -27.06 14.24 -18.74
N ALA A 320 -26.84 12.95 -18.94
CA ALA A 320 -27.38 12.22 -20.08
C ALA A 320 -28.92 12.30 -20.13
N ASP A 321 -29.54 11.86 -21.22
CA ASP A 321 -31.00 11.78 -21.38
C ASP A 321 -31.73 13.11 -21.09
N HIS A 322 -31.13 14.22 -21.52
CA HIS A 322 -31.70 15.57 -21.35
C HIS A 322 -31.91 16.03 -19.91
N ARG A 323 -31.11 15.50 -18.96
CA ARG A 323 -31.12 15.95 -17.55
C ARG A 323 -30.31 17.23 -17.31
N GLY A 324 -29.59 17.69 -18.33
CA GLY A 324 -28.84 18.94 -18.37
C GLY A 324 -28.27 19.21 -19.75
N ARG A 325 -27.45 20.26 -19.87
CA ARG A 325 -26.77 20.61 -21.13
C ARG A 325 -25.26 20.68 -20.87
N LEU A 326 -24.49 20.20 -21.86
CA LEU A 326 -23.04 20.26 -21.84
C LEU A 326 -22.54 21.36 -22.78
N PHE A 327 -21.45 22.03 -22.40
CA PHE A 327 -20.69 22.97 -23.23
C PHE A 327 -19.19 22.64 -23.11
N ASP A 328 -18.37 22.97 -24.11
CA ASP A 328 -16.97 22.58 -24.14
C ASP A 328 -16.13 23.31 -23.06
N PHE A 329 -14.98 22.73 -22.70
CA PHE A 329 -14.08 23.34 -21.72
C PHE A 329 -13.61 24.71 -22.19
N LYS A 330 -13.77 25.72 -21.32
CA LYS A 330 -13.44 27.14 -21.59
C LYS A 330 -14.22 27.77 -22.74
N ASP A 331 -15.31 27.16 -23.19
CA ASP A 331 -16.17 27.70 -24.24
C ASP A 331 -17.15 28.73 -23.67
N THR A 332 -16.71 29.98 -23.63
CA THR A 332 -17.50 31.11 -23.16
C THR A 332 -18.64 31.47 -24.10
N ASP A 333 -18.45 31.26 -25.41
CA ASP A 333 -19.42 31.56 -26.45
C ASP A 333 -20.56 30.54 -26.44
N GLY A 334 -20.24 29.25 -26.45
CA GLY A 334 -21.23 28.19 -26.36
C GLY A 334 -22.03 28.24 -25.08
N LEU A 335 -21.38 28.55 -23.93
CA LEU A 335 -22.10 28.77 -22.67
C LEU A 335 -23.09 29.94 -22.78
N ALA A 336 -22.68 31.10 -23.33
CA ALA A 336 -23.56 32.25 -23.48
C ALA A 336 -24.72 31.97 -24.42
N GLU A 337 -24.51 31.23 -25.49
CA GLU A 337 -25.57 30.79 -26.42
C GLU A 337 -26.60 29.91 -25.72
N ILE A 338 -26.18 28.89 -24.98
CA ILE A 338 -27.07 27.99 -24.23
C ILE A 338 -27.87 28.76 -23.17
N VAL A 339 -27.23 29.62 -22.40
CA VAL A 339 -27.91 30.40 -21.35
C VAL A 339 -28.99 31.34 -21.99
N ASN A 340 -28.63 32.02 -23.09
CA ASN A 340 -29.60 32.91 -23.76
C ASN A 340 -30.74 32.12 -24.40
N GLU A 341 -30.48 30.95 -25.04
CA GLU A 341 -31.51 30.05 -25.56
C GLU A 341 -32.50 29.62 -24.49
N LEU A 342 -32.00 29.22 -23.32
CA LEU A 342 -32.84 28.74 -22.23
C LEU A 342 -33.63 29.89 -21.57
N PHE A 343 -33.11 31.12 -21.52
CA PHE A 343 -33.86 32.29 -21.05
C PHE A 343 -34.90 32.83 -22.05
N GLU A 344 -34.76 32.44 -23.33
CA GLU A 344 -35.75 32.77 -24.36
C GLU A 344 -36.91 31.73 -24.43
N SER A 345 -36.76 30.53 -23.77
CA SER A 345 -37.76 29.47 -23.82
C SER A 345 -37.99 28.83 -22.45
N ASP A 346 -39.05 29.29 -21.75
CA ASP A 346 -39.49 28.68 -20.48
C ASP A 346 -39.80 27.18 -20.64
N GLU A 347 -40.28 26.75 -21.80
CA GLU A 347 -40.60 25.35 -22.08
C GLU A 347 -39.32 24.46 -22.00
N LYS A 348 -38.23 24.86 -22.68
CA LYS A 348 -36.96 24.13 -22.64
C LYS A 348 -36.34 24.12 -21.24
N LEU A 349 -36.39 25.28 -20.55
CA LEU A 349 -35.84 25.39 -19.21
C LEU A 349 -36.62 24.49 -18.24
N ASN A 350 -37.95 24.50 -18.30
CA ASN A 350 -38.80 23.66 -17.44
C ASN A 350 -38.66 22.17 -17.77
N GLN A 351 -38.49 21.82 -19.02
CA GLN A 351 -38.22 20.41 -19.40
C GLN A 351 -36.93 19.87 -18.79
N LEU A 352 -35.82 20.64 -18.84
CA LEU A 352 -34.57 20.26 -18.18
C LEU A 352 -34.74 20.07 -16.67
N ARG A 353 -35.46 20.97 -16.03
CA ARG A 353 -35.78 20.91 -14.59
C ARG A 353 -36.61 19.67 -14.25
N ALA A 354 -37.63 19.37 -15.04
CA ALA A 354 -38.49 18.19 -14.84
C ALA A 354 -37.70 16.87 -14.97
N ASN A 355 -36.85 16.76 -16.01
CA ASN A 355 -36.03 15.57 -16.22
C ASN A 355 -35.01 15.38 -15.08
N ALA A 356 -34.37 16.47 -14.63
CA ALA A 356 -33.44 16.43 -13.51
C ALA A 356 -34.14 16.01 -12.22
N TYR A 357 -35.31 16.59 -11.93
CA TYR A 357 -36.09 16.30 -10.73
C TYR A 357 -36.55 14.83 -10.69
N GLU A 358 -37.12 14.32 -11.79
CA GLU A 358 -37.58 12.93 -11.89
C GLU A 358 -36.45 11.94 -11.62
N TYR A 359 -35.29 12.19 -12.21
CA TYR A 359 -34.11 11.37 -11.94
C TYR A 359 -33.63 11.52 -10.50
N GLY A 360 -33.64 12.74 -9.96
CA GLY A 360 -33.22 13.08 -8.60
C GLY A 360 -34.00 12.33 -7.51
N LEU A 361 -35.23 11.91 -7.76
CA LEU A 361 -36.04 11.13 -6.82
C LEU A 361 -35.39 9.80 -6.46
N HIS A 362 -34.69 9.16 -7.42
CA HIS A 362 -33.98 7.90 -7.19
C HIS A 362 -32.70 8.08 -6.38
N LEU A 363 -32.12 9.28 -6.36
CA LEU A 363 -30.89 9.62 -5.65
C LEU A 363 -31.12 10.06 -4.21
N ARG A 364 -32.37 10.24 -3.76
CA ARG A 364 -32.67 10.73 -2.42
C ARG A 364 -32.07 9.86 -1.32
N TRP A 365 -31.50 10.47 -0.28
CA TRP A 365 -30.84 9.77 0.82
C TRP A 365 -31.63 8.61 1.44
N PRO A 366 -32.97 8.71 1.67
CA PRO A 366 -33.73 7.56 2.16
C PRO A 366 -33.64 6.35 1.23
N THR A 367 -33.84 6.53 -0.08
CA THR A 367 -33.74 5.46 -1.08
C THR A 367 -32.33 4.90 -1.15
N THR A 368 -31.32 5.77 -1.22
CA THR A 368 -29.91 5.37 -1.21
C THR A 368 -29.56 4.59 0.06
N GLY A 369 -30.05 5.05 1.23
CA GLY A 369 -29.83 4.39 2.51
C GLY A 369 -30.40 2.97 2.57
N GLU A 370 -31.55 2.68 1.95
CA GLU A 370 -32.10 1.33 1.87
C GLU A 370 -31.19 0.39 1.07
N VAL A 371 -30.65 0.84 -0.07
CA VAL A 371 -29.69 0.06 -0.87
C VAL A 371 -28.43 -0.25 -0.07
N PHE A 372 -27.92 0.71 0.70
CA PHE A 372 -26.78 0.46 1.58
C PHE A 372 -27.08 -0.57 2.66
N VAL A 373 -28.27 -0.56 3.26
CA VAL A 373 -28.68 -1.56 4.27
C VAL A 373 -28.68 -2.97 3.69
N ASP A 374 -29.11 -3.15 2.47
CA ASP A 374 -29.11 -4.45 1.78
C ASP A 374 -27.67 -4.96 1.56
N VAL A 375 -26.79 -4.09 1.06
CA VAL A 375 -25.36 -4.42 0.84
C VAL A 375 -24.66 -4.78 2.14
N LEU A 376 -24.92 -4.03 3.21
CA LEU A 376 -24.35 -4.31 4.54
C LEU A 376 -24.84 -5.64 5.11
N THR A 377 -26.12 -5.96 4.93
CA THR A 377 -26.72 -7.21 5.40
C THR A 377 -26.11 -8.41 4.67
N GLU A 378 -25.96 -8.32 3.35
CA GLU A 378 -25.29 -9.35 2.55
C GLU A 378 -23.84 -9.57 3.00
N ALA A 379 -23.08 -8.48 3.19
CA ALA A 379 -21.69 -8.55 3.60
C ALA A 379 -21.50 -9.22 4.97
N ILE A 380 -22.36 -8.90 5.95
CA ILE A 380 -22.35 -9.55 7.27
C ILE A 380 -22.63 -11.05 7.12
N SER A 381 -23.66 -11.43 6.35
CA SER A 381 -24.07 -12.82 6.17
C SER A 381 -22.95 -13.66 5.53
N LYS A 382 -22.31 -13.10 4.49
CA LYS A 382 -21.18 -13.74 3.81
C LYS A 382 -19.99 -13.91 4.74
N PHE A 383 -19.61 -12.88 5.47
CA PHE A 383 -18.48 -12.91 6.41
C PHE A 383 -18.67 -13.97 7.50
N LEU A 384 -19.88 -14.11 8.05
CA LEU A 384 -20.17 -15.13 9.06
C LEU A 384 -20.08 -16.55 8.49
N SER A 385 -20.56 -16.78 7.26
CA SER A 385 -20.49 -18.09 6.61
C SER A 385 -19.04 -18.50 6.28
N GLU A 386 -18.19 -17.56 5.86
CA GLU A 386 -16.78 -17.82 5.56
C GLU A 386 -15.95 -18.15 6.83
N LYS A 387 -16.33 -17.60 7.98
CA LYS A 387 -15.65 -17.85 9.26
C LYS A 387 -15.86 -19.27 9.79
N GLU A 388 -16.91 -19.97 9.36
CA GLU A 388 -17.23 -21.35 9.77
C GLU A 388 -16.49 -22.43 8.95
N THR A 389 -15.85 -22.08 7.83
CA THR A 389 -15.20 -23.02 6.91
C THR A 389 -13.67 -23.05 7.06
N GLY A 390 -13.16 -23.94 7.93
CA GLY A 390 -11.96 -24.70 7.64
C GLY A 390 -10.63 -24.27 8.25
N ASN A 391 -9.84 -25.30 8.62
CA ASN A 391 -8.40 -25.23 8.90
C ASN A 391 -7.65 -24.78 7.63
N LYS A 392 -7.04 -23.60 7.65
CA LYS A 392 -6.11 -23.17 6.58
C LYS A 392 -4.78 -23.92 6.73
N PRO A 393 -4.13 -24.33 5.63
CA PRO A 393 -2.78 -24.89 5.67
C PRO A 393 -1.79 -23.86 6.26
N ILE A 394 -0.68 -24.33 6.84
CA ILE A 394 0.36 -23.45 7.37
C ILE A 394 0.98 -22.62 6.26
N ILE A 395 1.28 -23.24 5.13
CA ILE A 395 1.73 -22.56 3.90
C ILE A 395 0.62 -22.71 2.87
N ASP A 396 0.16 -21.57 2.34
CA ASP A 396 -0.85 -21.53 1.28
C ASP A 396 -0.16 -21.25 -0.06
N PRO A 397 0.04 -22.28 -0.90
CA PRO A 397 0.73 -22.13 -2.19
C PRO A 397 0.00 -21.21 -3.16
N ASP A 398 -1.34 -21.15 -3.08
CA ASP A 398 -2.16 -20.32 -3.98
C ASP A 398 -1.97 -18.82 -3.71
N MET A 399 -1.48 -18.48 -2.51
CA MET A 399 -1.13 -17.10 -2.13
C MET A 399 0.29 -16.72 -2.54
N MET A 400 1.10 -17.64 -3.05
CA MET A 400 2.48 -17.38 -3.44
C MET A 400 2.57 -17.00 -4.93
N PRO A 401 3.29 -15.92 -5.28
CA PRO A 401 3.55 -15.60 -6.68
C PRO A 401 4.32 -16.72 -7.39
N ALA A 402 4.06 -16.93 -8.66
CA ALA A 402 4.86 -17.88 -9.46
C ALA A 402 6.33 -17.42 -9.54
N PHE A 403 7.27 -18.37 -9.39
CA PHE A 403 8.71 -18.09 -9.48
C PHE A 403 9.08 -17.48 -10.83
N SER A 404 9.92 -16.43 -10.83
CA SER A 404 10.37 -15.75 -12.04
C SER A 404 11.79 -15.18 -11.91
N LEU A 405 12.63 -15.43 -12.90
CA LEU A 405 13.95 -14.82 -13.02
C LEU A 405 13.94 -13.51 -13.85
N ALA A 406 12.77 -13.04 -14.31
CA ALA A 406 12.69 -11.93 -15.26
C ALA A 406 13.37 -10.64 -14.79
N HIS A 407 13.24 -10.29 -13.50
CA HIS A 407 13.91 -9.11 -12.95
C HIS A 407 15.41 -9.32 -12.74
N ILE A 408 15.82 -10.51 -12.27
CA ILE A 408 17.23 -10.90 -12.13
C ILE A 408 17.93 -10.84 -13.50
N GLN A 409 17.31 -11.38 -14.54
CA GLN A 409 17.83 -11.29 -15.93
C GLN A 409 17.92 -9.85 -16.42
N ARG A 410 16.98 -8.98 -16.04
CA ARG A 410 17.02 -7.55 -16.39
C ARG A 410 18.20 -6.82 -15.74
N LEU A 411 18.57 -7.19 -14.51
CA LEU A 411 19.70 -6.62 -13.79
C LEU A 411 21.04 -7.24 -14.19
N THR A 412 21.05 -8.38 -14.90
CA THR A 412 22.27 -9.13 -15.22
C THR A 412 22.72 -8.89 -16.66
N ASP A 413 24.00 -8.59 -16.84
CA ASP A 413 24.65 -8.54 -18.13
C ASP A 413 25.79 -9.61 -18.22
N ASP A 414 26.74 -9.44 -19.18
CA ASP A 414 27.85 -10.36 -19.35
C ASP A 414 28.95 -10.24 -18.28
N THR A 415 28.85 -9.26 -17.38
CA THR A 415 29.78 -9.03 -16.27
C THR A 415 29.28 -9.65 -14.98
N GLY A 416 28.01 -9.40 -14.64
CA GLY A 416 27.39 -9.82 -13.40
C GLY A 416 26.04 -9.16 -13.21
N ILE A 417 25.50 -9.17 -11.97
CA ILE A 417 24.28 -8.46 -11.60
C ILE A 417 24.62 -7.04 -11.14
N VAL A 418 23.93 -6.03 -11.72
CA VAL A 418 24.04 -4.62 -11.32
C VAL A 418 23.39 -4.43 -9.95
N GLN A 419 24.06 -3.68 -9.03
CA GLN A 419 23.64 -3.53 -7.64
C GLN A 419 22.26 -2.90 -7.48
N HIS A 420 22.02 -1.79 -8.17
CA HIS A 420 20.86 -0.94 -7.94
C HIS A 420 20.00 -0.74 -9.19
N ALA A 421 18.74 -0.47 -8.94
CA ALA A 421 17.79 -0.04 -9.95
C ALA A 421 17.14 1.28 -9.50
N LYS A 422 16.76 2.10 -10.46
CA LYS A 422 15.79 3.17 -10.22
C LYS A 422 14.42 2.63 -10.60
N TYR A 423 13.58 2.37 -9.61
CA TYR A 423 12.41 1.53 -9.76
C TYR A 423 12.82 0.14 -10.28
N GLY A 424 12.27 -0.35 -11.36
CA GLY A 424 12.67 -1.61 -12.00
C GLY A 424 13.69 -1.47 -13.13
N ILE A 425 14.35 -0.32 -13.31
CA ILE A 425 15.32 -0.04 -14.37
C ILE A 425 16.75 -0.07 -13.80
N PRO A 426 17.66 -0.90 -14.34
CA PRO A 426 19.05 -0.99 -13.86
C PRO A 426 19.74 0.37 -13.82
N ASN A 427 20.37 0.70 -12.69
CA ASN A 427 21.17 1.92 -12.54
C ASN A 427 22.65 1.60 -12.81
N LEU A 428 23.06 1.67 -14.07
CA LEU A 428 24.40 1.31 -14.50
C LEU A 428 25.53 2.15 -13.89
N LYS A 429 25.20 3.31 -13.29
CA LYS A 429 26.20 4.16 -12.62
C LYS A 429 26.75 3.54 -11.34
N GLU A 430 25.98 2.69 -10.69
CA GLU A 430 26.34 2.05 -9.43
C GLU A 430 27.24 0.82 -9.62
N GLY A 431 27.29 0.26 -10.85
CA GLY A 431 28.13 -0.91 -11.15
C GLY A 431 27.68 -2.18 -10.43
N TYR A 432 28.67 -2.98 -10.03
CA TYR A 432 28.48 -4.32 -9.49
C TYR A 432 29.15 -4.46 -8.12
N CYS A 433 28.61 -5.33 -7.25
CA CYS A 433 29.30 -5.75 -6.05
C CYS A 433 29.39 -7.27 -5.92
N LEU A 434 30.38 -7.71 -5.15
CA LEU A 434 30.62 -9.12 -4.92
C LEU A 434 29.52 -9.78 -4.09
N ASP A 435 28.96 -9.04 -3.13
CA ASP A 435 27.86 -9.51 -2.29
C ASP A 435 26.66 -9.98 -3.11
N ASP A 436 26.20 -9.16 -4.05
CA ASP A 436 25.01 -9.45 -4.85
C ASP A 436 25.29 -10.59 -5.85
N ASN A 437 26.47 -10.61 -6.47
CA ASN A 437 26.86 -11.70 -7.37
C ASN A 437 26.99 -13.05 -6.62
N SER A 438 27.42 -13.02 -5.36
CA SER A 438 27.46 -14.21 -4.50
C SER A 438 26.07 -14.72 -4.14
N ARG A 439 25.13 -13.82 -3.79
CA ARG A 439 23.72 -14.18 -3.56
C ARG A 439 23.05 -14.67 -4.84
N ALA A 440 23.35 -14.04 -5.98
CA ALA A 440 22.81 -14.44 -7.29
C ALA A 440 23.29 -15.86 -7.68
N LEU A 441 24.54 -16.21 -7.35
CA LEU A 441 25.04 -17.58 -7.52
C LEU A 441 24.22 -18.58 -6.68
N ILE A 442 23.95 -18.28 -5.40
CA ILE A 442 23.10 -19.12 -4.52
C ILE A 442 21.70 -19.28 -5.11
N LEU A 443 21.06 -18.17 -5.54
CA LEU A 443 19.74 -18.20 -6.14
C LEU A 443 19.65 -19.11 -7.36
N THR A 444 20.65 -19.02 -8.26
CA THR A 444 20.65 -19.82 -9.49
C THR A 444 20.78 -21.30 -9.20
N ILE A 445 21.56 -21.68 -8.18
CA ILE A 445 21.69 -23.07 -7.75
C ILE A 445 20.40 -23.61 -7.16
N LEU A 446 19.76 -22.82 -6.26
CA LEU A 446 18.45 -23.16 -5.67
C LEU A 446 17.38 -23.34 -6.75
N ALA A 447 17.28 -22.39 -7.67
CA ALA A 447 16.32 -22.44 -8.77
C ALA A 447 16.54 -23.64 -9.70
N TYR A 448 17.82 -23.98 -9.99
CA TYR A 448 18.14 -25.16 -10.79
C TYR A 448 17.79 -26.46 -10.05
N GLN A 449 18.02 -26.53 -8.75
CA GLN A 449 17.69 -27.72 -7.95
C GLN A 449 16.20 -28.02 -7.95
N GLN A 450 15.37 -27.01 -7.69
CA GLN A 450 13.93 -27.18 -7.58
C GLN A 450 13.22 -27.35 -8.93
N ASN A 451 13.56 -26.51 -9.91
CA ASN A 451 12.77 -26.41 -11.14
C ASN A 451 13.51 -26.90 -12.38
N LYS A 452 14.78 -27.38 -12.23
CA LYS A 452 15.71 -27.71 -13.36
C LYS A 452 15.75 -26.58 -14.40
N SER A 453 15.63 -25.33 -13.95
CA SER A 453 15.56 -24.16 -14.81
C SER A 453 16.82 -23.98 -15.63
N LYS A 454 16.68 -24.08 -16.96
CA LYS A 454 17.77 -23.79 -17.88
C LYS A 454 18.22 -22.32 -17.78
N ALA A 455 17.30 -21.42 -17.63
CA ALA A 455 17.60 -19.98 -17.47
C ALA A 455 18.47 -19.71 -16.24
N ALA A 456 18.24 -20.41 -15.11
CA ALA A 456 19.09 -20.31 -13.93
C ALA A 456 20.50 -20.90 -14.21
N LEU A 457 20.57 -22.03 -14.92
CA LEU A 457 21.86 -22.65 -15.28
C LEU A 457 22.70 -21.78 -16.23
N ASP A 458 22.05 -21.05 -17.14
CA ASP A 458 22.71 -20.13 -18.07
C ASP A 458 23.29 -18.88 -17.37
N LEU A 459 22.71 -18.44 -16.25
CA LEU A 459 23.19 -17.32 -15.44
C LEU A 459 24.38 -17.71 -14.52
N LEU A 460 24.45 -18.95 -14.07
CA LEU A 460 25.44 -19.43 -13.10
C LEU A 460 26.88 -19.07 -13.48
N PRO A 461 27.37 -19.37 -14.73
CA PRO A 461 28.75 -19.07 -15.11
C PRO A 461 29.06 -17.56 -15.12
N ILE A 462 28.08 -16.67 -15.30
CA ILE A 462 28.28 -15.23 -15.25
C ILE A 462 28.73 -14.84 -13.83
N TYR A 463 27.94 -15.23 -12.82
CA TYR A 463 28.25 -14.91 -11.43
C TYR A 463 29.52 -15.57 -10.91
N LEU A 464 29.77 -16.82 -11.32
CA LEU A 464 30.99 -17.53 -10.95
C LEU A 464 32.23 -16.89 -11.59
N SER A 465 32.13 -16.44 -12.84
CA SER A 465 33.21 -15.72 -13.55
C SER A 465 33.47 -14.35 -12.87
N TYR A 466 32.40 -13.65 -12.45
CA TYR A 466 32.53 -12.40 -11.68
C TYR A 466 33.30 -12.63 -10.37
N ILE A 467 32.93 -13.66 -9.60
CA ILE A 467 33.62 -14.00 -8.34
C ILE A 467 35.10 -14.28 -8.58
N GLN A 468 35.44 -15.02 -9.65
CA GLN A 468 36.82 -15.26 -10.02
C GLN A 468 37.57 -13.97 -10.36
N TYR A 469 36.91 -13.07 -11.13
CA TYR A 469 37.54 -11.81 -11.54
C TYR A 469 37.80 -10.87 -10.34
N MET A 470 36.99 -10.95 -9.30
CA MET A 470 37.15 -10.16 -8.07
C MET A 470 38.14 -10.78 -7.08
N GLN A 471 38.57 -12.04 -7.28
CA GLN A 471 39.55 -12.67 -6.40
C GLN A 471 40.96 -12.14 -6.64
N CYS A 472 41.63 -11.70 -5.58
CA CYS A 472 43.01 -11.24 -5.56
C CYS A 472 44.02 -12.44 -5.68
N ASP A 473 45.26 -12.14 -6.02
CA ASP A 473 46.30 -13.18 -6.13
C ASP A 473 46.58 -13.94 -4.83
N ASP A 474 46.38 -13.28 -3.68
CA ASP A 474 46.52 -13.86 -2.34
C ASP A 474 45.31 -14.67 -1.88
N GLY A 475 44.21 -14.68 -2.64
CA GLY A 475 42.96 -15.38 -2.31
C GLY A 475 41.92 -14.55 -1.57
N ASN A 476 42.20 -13.28 -1.28
CA ASN A 476 41.18 -12.33 -0.80
C ASN A 476 40.29 -11.86 -1.97
N PHE A 477 39.30 -11.02 -1.72
CA PHE A 477 38.42 -10.50 -2.74
C PHE A 477 38.30 -8.97 -2.67
N ARG A 478 38.10 -8.33 -3.84
CA ARG A 478 37.55 -6.99 -3.97
C ARG A 478 36.03 -7.04 -3.92
N ASN A 479 35.40 -5.96 -3.52
CA ASN A 479 33.94 -5.93 -3.45
C ASN A 479 33.29 -5.21 -4.64
N PHE A 480 33.82 -4.06 -5.05
CA PHE A 480 33.13 -3.17 -5.99
C PHE A 480 33.83 -3.07 -7.35
N LEU A 481 33.01 -3.16 -8.40
CA LEU A 481 33.43 -2.99 -9.80
C LEU A 481 32.55 -1.93 -10.47
N SER A 482 33.14 -0.94 -11.14
CA SER A 482 32.41 0.02 -11.93
C SER A 482 31.79 -0.64 -13.18
N PHE A 483 30.79 0.04 -13.79
CA PHE A 483 30.24 -0.43 -15.08
C PHE A 483 31.29 -0.47 -16.21
N LYS A 484 32.37 0.30 -16.08
CA LYS A 484 33.53 0.23 -16.99
C LYS A 484 34.49 -0.91 -16.68
N ARG A 485 34.18 -1.76 -15.70
CA ARG A 485 35.01 -2.87 -15.23
C ARG A 485 36.33 -2.42 -14.58
N GLU A 486 36.32 -1.26 -13.92
CA GLU A 486 37.41 -0.75 -13.12
C GLU A 486 37.17 -1.13 -11.64
N TYR A 487 38.19 -1.66 -10.96
CA TYR A 487 38.11 -1.94 -9.51
C TYR A 487 37.96 -0.65 -8.73
N LEU A 488 37.03 -0.61 -7.79
CA LEU A 488 36.76 0.56 -6.95
C LEU A 488 37.33 0.45 -5.54
N ASP A 489 37.82 -0.74 -5.18
CA ASP A 489 38.49 -1.05 -3.93
C ASP A 489 39.69 -2.00 -4.18
N GLU A 490 40.68 -1.98 -3.27
CA GLU A 490 41.80 -2.89 -3.31
C GLU A 490 41.48 -4.21 -2.62
N VAL A 491 40.72 -4.16 -1.50
CA VAL A 491 40.25 -5.29 -0.70
C VAL A 491 38.84 -4.97 -0.23
N GLY A 492 37.93 -5.93 -0.36
CA GLY A 492 36.54 -5.82 0.08
C GLY A 492 36.36 -5.97 1.59
N THR A 493 35.10 -5.95 2.03
CA THR A 493 34.73 -6.13 3.43
C THR A 493 34.76 -7.60 3.83
N GLU A 494 34.89 -7.90 5.13
CA GLU A 494 34.76 -9.27 5.65
C GLU A 494 33.36 -9.87 5.37
N ASP A 495 32.31 -9.04 5.29
CA ASP A 495 30.97 -9.49 4.94
C ASP A 495 30.91 -10.01 3.51
N SER A 496 31.45 -9.26 2.54
CA SER A 496 31.51 -9.69 1.15
C SER A 496 32.37 -10.94 0.97
N PHE A 497 33.49 -11.01 1.68
CA PHE A 497 34.33 -12.21 1.74
C PHE A 497 33.54 -13.42 2.24
N GLY A 498 32.89 -13.31 3.41
CA GLY A 498 32.14 -14.40 4.01
C GLY A 498 31.00 -14.92 3.12
N ARG A 499 30.20 -13.99 2.52
CA ARG A 499 29.14 -14.36 1.58
C ARG A 499 29.67 -15.06 0.33
N THR A 500 30.85 -14.67 -0.15
CA THR A 500 31.51 -15.35 -1.26
C THR A 500 31.91 -16.77 -0.88
N ILE A 501 32.50 -16.95 0.29
CA ILE A 501 32.85 -18.30 0.79
C ILE A 501 31.59 -19.17 0.96
N TRP A 502 30.48 -18.58 1.46
CA TRP A 502 29.21 -19.27 1.52
C TRP A 502 28.73 -19.72 0.13
N SER A 503 28.70 -18.81 -0.84
CA SER A 503 28.23 -19.12 -2.20
C SER A 503 29.07 -20.19 -2.89
N LEU A 504 30.40 -20.13 -2.74
CA LEU A 504 31.32 -21.14 -3.27
C LEU A 504 31.11 -22.48 -2.58
N GLY A 505 31.05 -22.52 -1.25
CA GLY A 505 30.77 -23.73 -0.48
C GLY A 505 29.43 -24.36 -0.88
N TYR A 506 28.38 -23.53 -1.05
CA TYR A 506 27.07 -23.97 -1.50
C TYR A 506 27.12 -24.57 -2.90
N LEU A 507 27.86 -23.95 -3.83
CA LEU A 507 28.05 -24.48 -5.16
C LEU A 507 28.84 -25.82 -5.14
N ILE A 508 29.89 -25.94 -4.34
CA ILE A 508 30.70 -27.20 -4.22
C ILE A 508 29.79 -28.36 -3.81
N ASN A 509 28.89 -28.13 -2.85
CA ASN A 509 27.95 -29.16 -2.37
C ASN A 509 26.85 -29.49 -3.38
N ASN A 510 26.38 -28.51 -4.16
CA ASN A 510 25.16 -28.59 -4.96
C ASN A 510 25.39 -28.38 -6.46
N ALA A 511 26.63 -28.55 -6.95
CA ALA A 511 27.01 -28.25 -8.32
C ALA A 511 26.21 -29.06 -9.36
N PRO A 512 25.70 -28.40 -10.42
CA PRO A 512 25.00 -29.08 -11.51
C PRO A 512 25.90 -30.02 -12.31
N ASN A 513 27.22 -29.79 -12.30
CA ASN A 513 28.24 -30.61 -12.96
C ASN A 513 29.61 -30.49 -12.27
N ASN A 514 30.51 -31.36 -12.66
CA ASN A 514 31.85 -31.45 -12.05
C ASN A 514 32.73 -30.22 -12.35
N SER A 515 32.62 -29.63 -13.54
CA SER A 515 33.44 -28.47 -13.91
C SER A 515 33.17 -27.26 -12.99
N TYR A 516 31.94 -26.98 -12.70
CA TYR A 516 31.59 -25.89 -11.76
C TYR A 516 32.02 -26.19 -10.32
N ARG A 517 31.95 -27.49 -9.92
CA ARG A 517 32.41 -27.91 -8.59
C ARG A 517 33.90 -27.67 -8.41
N GLU A 518 34.72 -28.19 -9.35
CA GLU A 518 36.17 -28.06 -9.26
C GLU A 518 36.62 -26.60 -9.34
N PHE A 519 35.99 -25.80 -10.22
CA PHE A 519 36.31 -24.39 -10.34
C PHE A 519 35.99 -23.60 -9.02
N ALA A 520 34.84 -23.84 -8.45
CA ALA A 520 34.48 -23.22 -7.17
C ALA A 520 35.41 -23.68 -6.04
N LYS A 521 35.83 -24.94 -6.06
CA LYS A 521 36.77 -25.51 -5.09
C LYS A 521 38.15 -24.85 -5.15
N GLU A 522 38.66 -24.56 -6.34
CA GLU A 522 39.91 -23.83 -6.52
C GLU A 522 39.87 -22.47 -5.88
N LEU A 523 38.80 -21.67 -6.15
CA LEU A 523 38.60 -20.34 -5.56
C LEU A 523 38.46 -20.41 -4.05
N PHE A 524 37.67 -21.36 -3.54
CA PHE A 524 37.46 -21.57 -2.11
C PHE A 524 38.76 -21.91 -1.37
N LEU A 525 39.52 -22.88 -1.85
CA LEU A 525 40.76 -23.32 -1.20
C LEU A 525 41.83 -22.22 -1.18
N LYS A 526 41.88 -21.39 -2.21
CA LYS A 526 42.81 -20.25 -2.29
C LYS A 526 42.49 -19.20 -1.20
N SER A 527 41.26 -19.12 -0.71
CA SER A 527 40.82 -18.15 0.30
C SER A 527 41.07 -18.58 1.76
N ILE A 528 41.41 -19.86 2.01
CA ILE A 528 41.58 -20.41 3.37
C ILE A 528 42.52 -19.59 4.24
N PRO A 529 43.70 -19.09 3.76
CA PRO A 529 44.64 -18.34 4.59
C PRO A 529 44.04 -17.11 5.27
N HIS A 530 42.94 -16.56 4.75
CA HIS A 530 42.27 -15.39 5.27
C HIS A 530 41.26 -15.68 6.39
N PHE A 531 40.78 -16.92 6.56
CA PHE A 531 39.76 -17.26 7.57
C PHE A 531 40.16 -16.86 8.99
N LYS A 532 41.43 -17.11 9.35
CA LYS A 532 41.98 -16.76 10.68
C LYS A 532 42.07 -15.26 10.96
N ASN A 533 41.93 -14.43 9.93
CA ASN A 533 42.02 -12.96 10.05
C ASN A 533 40.66 -12.29 10.22
N LEU A 534 39.57 -13.06 10.09
CA LEU A 534 38.21 -12.53 10.23
C LEU A 534 37.93 -12.10 11.68
N THR A 535 37.37 -10.92 11.85
CA THR A 535 37.06 -10.28 13.15
C THR A 535 35.59 -9.87 13.25
N HIS A 536 34.93 -9.60 12.14
CA HIS A 536 33.52 -9.19 12.12
C HIS A 536 32.59 -10.41 12.15
N LEU A 537 31.66 -10.40 13.12
CA LEU A 537 30.80 -11.58 13.41
C LEU A 537 30.02 -12.06 12.19
N ARG A 538 29.52 -11.15 11.31
CA ARG A 538 28.75 -11.52 10.10
C ARG A 538 29.63 -12.13 9.04
N GLY A 539 30.84 -11.60 8.83
CA GLY A 539 31.84 -12.20 7.95
C GLY A 539 32.23 -13.62 8.39
N ILE A 540 32.46 -13.80 9.70
CA ILE A 540 32.71 -15.11 10.33
C ILE A 540 31.52 -16.04 10.11
N ALA A 541 30.28 -15.59 10.42
CA ALA A 541 29.08 -16.39 10.30
C ALA A 541 28.83 -16.90 8.87
N ASN A 542 28.92 -16.01 7.89
CA ASN A 542 28.77 -16.37 6.47
C ASN A 542 29.87 -17.38 6.05
N THR A 543 31.12 -17.20 6.49
CA THR A 543 32.21 -18.13 6.22
C THR A 543 31.93 -19.52 6.82
N MET A 544 31.44 -19.59 8.06
CA MET A 544 31.09 -20.86 8.71
C MET A 544 30.03 -21.65 7.93
N ILE A 545 29.01 -20.96 7.38
CA ILE A 545 27.99 -21.60 6.55
C ILE A 545 28.64 -22.19 5.30
N GLY A 546 29.57 -21.45 4.65
CA GLY A 546 30.29 -21.91 3.49
C GLY A 546 31.15 -23.16 3.80
N LEU A 547 31.85 -23.16 4.94
CA LEU A 547 32.65 -24.33 5.38
C LEU A 547 31.76 -25.56 5.63
N THR A 548 30.57 -25.34 6.24
CA THR A 548 29.64 -26.47 6.46
C THR A 548 29.18 -27.10 5.15
N HIS A 549 28.88 -26.30 4.14
CA HIS A 549 28.55 -26.84 2.81
C HIS A 549 29.74 -27.57 2.16
N PHE A 550 30.94 -27.02 2.31
CA PHE A 550 32.16 -27.72 1.82
C PHE A 550 32.34 -29.06 2.52
N ILE A 551 32.19 -29.11 3.85
CA ILE A 551 32.31 -30.35 4.66
C ILE A 551 31.26 -31.39 4.23
N ASN A 552 30.03 -30.97 3.95
CA ASN A 552 28.98 -31.88 3.48
C ASN A 552 29.36 -32.55 2.14
N ALA A 553 30.10 -31.85 1.25
CA ALA A 553 30.63 -32.42 0.03
C ALA A 553 31.91 -33.23 0.26
N HIS A 554 32.70 -32.90 1.29
CA HIS A 554 34.00 -33.49 1.63
C HIS A 554 34.08 -33.89 3.12
N PRO A 555 33.30 -34.90 3.57
CA PRO A 555 33.10 -35.18 5.01
C PRO A 555 34.33 -35.66 5.77
N TYR A 556 35.40 -35.98 5.09
CA TYR A 556 36.66 -36.45 5.69
C TYR A 556 37.76 -35.38 5.73
N ASP A 557 37.46 -34.14 5.40
CA ASP A 557 38.43 -33.02 5.44
C ASP A 557 38.50 -32.43 6.88
N GLU A 558 39.39 -33.04 7.68
CA GLU A 558 39.62 -32.66 9.07
C GLU A 558 40.21 -31.25 9.21
N HIS A 559 40.92 -30.75 8.18
CA HIS A 559 41.46 -29.39 8.21
C HIS A 559 40.36 -28.36 8.17
N ILE A 560 39.40 -28.50 7.25
CA ILE A 560 38.24 -27.57 7.13
C ILE A 560 37.31 -27.68 8.35
N LYS A 561 37.13 -28.90 8.91
CA LYS A 561 36.38 -29.05 10.18
C LYS A 561 37.03 -28.25 11.32
N SER A 562 38.37 -28.35 11.48
CA SER A 562 39.11 -27.58 12.48
C SER A 562 39.00 -26.08 12.27
N GLN A 563 38.96 -25.57 11.02
CA GLN A 563 38.71 -24.16 10.73
C GLN A 563 37.29 -23.74 11.14
N LEU A 564 36.29 -24.60 10.91
CA LEU A 564 34.91 -24.34 11.32
C LEU A 564 34.79 -24.20 12.84
N ASP A 565 35.42 -25.13 13.62
CA ASP A 565 35.44 -25.07 15.07
C ASP A 565 36.15 -23.78 15.58
N GLN A 566 37.27 -23.41 14.95
CA GLN A 566 37.97 -22.16 15.29
C GLN A 566 37.15 -20.91 15.05
N LEU A 567 36.37 -20.86 13.95
CA LEU A 567 35.50 -19.72 13.64
C LEU A 567 34.24 -19.65 14.52
N ALA A 568 33.80 -20.75 15.11
CA ALA A 568 32.66 -20.76 16.02
C ALA A 568 33.01 -20.08 17.37
N GLU A 569 34.27 -20.13 17.81
CA GLU A 569 34.66 -19.56 19.10
C GLU A 569 34.49 -18.05 19.23
N PRO A 570 34.84 -17.18 18.25
CA PRO A 570 34.52 -15.75 18.30
C PRO A 570 33.03 -15.46 18.47
N LEU A 571 32.13 -16.19 17.81
CA LEU A 571 30.69 -16.01 17.97
C LEU A 571 30.25 -16.40 19.38
N LYS A 572 30.64 -17.56 19.89
CA LYS A 572 30.34 -18.02 21.24
C LYS A 572 30.89 -17.06 22.30
N ALA A 573 32.14 -16.58 22.12
CA ALA A 573 32.76 -15.60 23.01
C ALA A 573 32.02 -14.27 23.02
N ALA A 574 31.63 -13.76 21.87
CA ALA A 574 30.83 -12.53 21.76
C ALA A 574 29.49 -12.66 22.48
N TYR A 575 28.81 -13.80 22.31
CA TYR A 575 27.55 -14.06 23.02
C TYR A 575 27.75 -14.10 24.53
N ARG A 576 28.75 -14.86 25.04
CA ARG A 576 29.04 -14.91 26.50
C ARG A 576 29.38 -13.54 27.08
N ALA A 577 30.07 -12.70 26.33
CA ALA A 577 30.49 -11.37 26.77
C ALA A 577 29.34 -10.35 26.82
N ASN A 578 28.33 -10.49 25.96
CA ASN A 578 27.22 -9.54 25.87
C ASN A 578 25.92 -10.01 26.52
N LYS A 579 25.75 -11.31 26.76
CA LYS A 579 24.59 -11.88 27.44
C LYS A 579 24.47 -11.34 28.86
N GLU A 580 23.35 -10.65 29.16
CA GLU A 580 23.10 -10.08 30.48
C GLU A 580 21.60 -9.87 30.72
N GLY A 581 21.07 -10.40 31.82
CA GLY A 581 19.65 -10.25 32.18
C GLY A 581 18.73 -10.82 31.11
N HIS A 582 17.98 -9.95 30.46
CA HIS A 582 17.08 -10.30 29.34
C HIS A 582 17.70 -10.10 27.95
N TRP A 583 18.98 -9.68 27.87
CA TRP A 583 19.69 -9.45 26.63
C TRP A 583 20.46 -10.71 26.20
N ASN A 584 19.83 -11.54 25.40
CA ASN A 584 20.40 -12.79 24.91
C ASN A 584 20.90 -12.62 23.48
N TRP A 585 21.94 -11.77 23.32
CA TRP A 585 22.45 -11.39 22.01
C TRP A 585 23.99 -11.28 21.99
N PHE A 586 24.57 -11.35 20.79
CA PHE A 586 26.01 -11.36 20.54
C PHE A 586 26.70 -10.00 20.68
N GLU A 587 25.95 -8.90 20.51
CA GLU A 587 26.44 -7.53 20.47
C GLU A 587 25.63 -6.66 21.45
N ASN A 588 26.08 -5.42 21.71
CA ASN A 588 25.34 -4.46 22.53
C ASN A 588 24.14 -3.81 21.80
N LYS A 589 23.85 -4.27 20.59
CA LYS A 589 22.73 -3.79 19.75
C LYS A 589 22.30 -4.85 18.76
N LEU A 590 21.03 -4.78 18.30
CA LEU A 590 20.54 -5.42 17.10
C LEU A 590 20.66 -4.42 15.94
N THR A 591 21.27 -4.84 14.83
CA THR A 591 21.54 -3.96 13.69
C THR A 591 20.98 -4.54 12.38
N TYR A 592 21.84 -5.03 11.50
CA TYR A 592 21.48 -5.64 10.22
C TYR A 592 21.89 -7.11 10.18
N ASP A 593 21.27 -7.89 9.29
CA ASP A 593 21.56 -9.31 9.05
C ASP A 593 21.72 -10.10 10.37
N ASN A 594 20.76 -9.85 11.29
CA ASN A 594 20.84 -10.37 12.65
C ASN A 594 20.72 -11.90 12.68
N ALA A 595 19.85 -12.48 11.87
CA ALA A 595 19.55 -13.89 11.88
C ALA A 595 20.72 -14.79 11.41
N ILE A 596 21.73 -14.22 10.74
CA ILE A 596 22.89 -14.98 10.27
C ILE A 596 23.73 -15.54 11.41
N LEU A 597 23.76 -14.86 12.58
CA LEU A 597 24.55 -15.26 13.73
C LEU A 597 24.05 -16.58 14.35
N PRO A 598 22.77 -16.70 14.77
CA PRO A 598 22.24 -17.99 15.22
C PRO A 598 22.24 -19.05 14.11
N LEU A 599 22.02 -18.67 12.84
CA LEU A 599 22.05 -19.58 11.71
C LEU A 599 23.41 -20.27 11.57
N ALA A 600 24.50 -19.51 11.65
CA ALA A 600 25.85 -20.05 11.56
C ALA A 600 26.18 -21.06 12.66
N LEU A 601 25.72 -20.80 13.89
CA LEU A 601 25.91 -21.74 15.02
C LEU A 601 25.03 -23.00 14.84
N MET A 602 23.86 -22.92 14.21
CA MET A 602 23.08 -24.10 13.84
C MET A 602 23.78 -24.97 12.80
N TYR A 603 24.42 -24.37 11.80
CA TYR A 603 25.25 -25.06 10.82
C TYR A 603 26.48 -25.70 11.49
N HIS A 604 27.15 -24.99 12.41
CA HIS A 604 28.22 -25.54 13.21
C HIS A 604 27.77 -26.77 14.00
N TYR A 605 26.64 -26.66 14.73
CA TYR A 605 26.05 -27.79 15.49
C TYR A 605 25.73 -28.99 14.59
N GLU A 606 25.33 -28.79 13.36
CA GLU A 606 25.03 -29.89 12.43
C GLU A 606 26.26 -30.77 12.17
N ILE A 607 27.45 -30.18 12.09
CA ILE A 607 28.73 -30.89 11.86
C ILE A 607 29.34 -31.38 13.18
N SER A 608 29.54 -30.48 14.12
CA SER A 608 30.33 -30.72 15.34
C SER A 608 29.54 -31.45 16.44
N LYS A 609 28.19 -31.36 16.44
CA LYS A 609 27.30 -31.75 17.53
C LYS A 609 27.60 -31.04 18.86
N ASP A 610 28.28 -29.88 18.80
CA ASP A 610 28.62 -29.08 19.97
C ASP A 610 27.35 -28.56 20.69
N PRO A 611 27.06 -28.97 21.94
CA PRO A 611 25.84 -28.59 22.64
C PRO A 611 25.78 -27.08 22.93
N GLU A 612 26.93 -26.41 23.15
CA GLU A 612 26.97 -24.97 23.41
C GLU A 612 26.55 -24.18 22.18
N SER A 613 27.01 -24.54 20.98
CA SER A 613 26.56 -23.91 19.73
C SER A 613 25.05 -24.06 19.53
N ARG A 614 24.49 -25.22 19.87
CA ARG A 614 23.05 -25.44 19.81
C ARG A 614 22.31 -24.54 20.81
N GLU A 615 22.76 -24.49 22.06
CA GLU A 615 22.14 -23.68 23.12
C GLU A 615 22.12 -22.20 22.75
N ILE A 616 23.27 -21.63 22.38
CA ILE A 616 23.41 -20.22 21.99
C ILE A 616 22.53 -19.91 20.76
N ALA A 617 22.54 -20.78 19.74
CA ALA A 617 21.76 -20.59 18.52
C ALA A 617 20.26 -20.49 18.80
N PHE A 618 19.72 -21.41 19.58
CA PHE A 618 18.29 -21.40 19.87
C PHE A 618 17.88 -20.31 20.86
N GLU A 619 18.71 -20.00 21.87
CA GLU A 619 18.44 -18.93 22.82
C GLU A 619 18.47 -17.55 22.14
N SER A 620 19.42 -17.31 21.27
CA SER A 620 19.50 -16.07 20.49
C SER A 620 18.41 -15.97 19.45
N LEU A 621 18.01 -17.08 18.81
CA LEU A 621 16.86 -17.10 17.90
C LEU A 621 15.55 -16.77 18.63
N GLU A 622 15.31 -17.37 19.79
CA GLU A 622 14.13 -17.09 20.60
C GLU A 622 14.07 -15.60 21.00
N TYR A 623 15.21 -15.04 21.41
CA TYR A 623 15.34 -13.62 21.74
C TYR A 623 15.00 -12.73 20.52
N LEU A 624 15.58 -13.04 19.34
CA LEU A 624 15.32 -12.29 18.11
C LEU A 624 13.83 -12.41 17.70
N THR A 625 13.24 -13.60 17.82
CA THR A 625 11.82 -13.86 17.57
C THR A 625 10.92 -12.98 18.44
N GLN A 626 11.19 -12.91 19.75
CA GLN A 626 10.43 -12.08 20.70
C GLN A 626 10.50 -10.58 20.36
N LYS A 627 11.59 -10.13 19.75
CA LYS A 627 11.76 -8.72 19.37
C LYS A 627 11.12 -8.39 18.03
N THR A 628 11.10 -9.32 17.08
CA THR A 628 10.78 -9.04 15.67
C THR A 628 9.46 -9.66 15.20
N LEU A 629 9.00 -10.79 15.78
CA LEU A 629 7.75 -11.42 15.38
C LEU A 629 6.61 -10.94 16.30
N ILE A 630 6.08 -9.76 16.02
CA ILE A 630 5.12 -9.06 16.87
C ILE A 630 3.72 -9.13 16.24
N LYS A 631 2.70 -9.46 17.05
CA LYS A 631 1.28 -9.44 16.63
C LYS A 631 0.97 -10.27 15.38
N GLY A 632 1.73 -11.33 15.11
CA GLY A 632 1.44 -12.26 14.00
C GLY A 632 2.06 -11.89 12.65
N TYR A 633 2.92 -10.91 12.58
CA TYR A 633 3.75 -10.58 11.40
C TYR A 633 5.18 -10.22 11.79
N LEU A 634 6.08 -10.30 10.83
CA LEU A 634 7.49 -9.92 11.02
C LEU A 634 7.64 -8.40 11.01
N ASN A 635 8.33 -7.87 12.00
CA ASN A 635 8.76 -6.47 12.11
C ASN A 635 10.27 -6.43 12.34
N PRO A 636 11.09 -6.52 11.29
CA PRO A 636 12.54 -6.48 11.41
C PRO A 636 13.02 -5.21 12.10
N VAL A 637 14.20 -5.26 12.70
CA VAL A 637 14.84 -4.07 13.27
C VAL A 637 15.16 -3.08 12.17
N GLY A 638 14.64 -1.85 12.30
CA GLY A 638 14.86 -0.80 11.31
C GLY A 638 16.25 -0.20 11.37
N ASN A 639 16.81 0.16 10.20
CA ASN A 639 18.10 0.82 10.10
C ASN A 639 18.11 2.28 10.61
N ASP A 640 16.93 2.89 10.72
CA ASP A 640 16.76 4.26 11.23
C ASP A 640 16.72 4.28 12.78
N GLY A 641 17.78 3.73 13.41
CA GLY A 641 17.98 3.80 14.86
C GLY A 641 18.28 2.50 15.58
N TRP A 642 18.04 1.32 14.99
CA TRP A 642 18.33 -0.01 15.56
C TRP A 642 17.63 -0.31 16.90
N LEU A 643 18.15 -1.29 17.67
CA LEU A 643 17.78 -1.56 19.06
C LEU A 643 19.04 -1.72 19.89
N TYR A 644 19.18 -0.97 20.98
CA TYR A 644 20.35 -0.98 21.87
C TYR A 644 20.05 -1.72 23.18
N LYS A 645 21.10 -2.35 23.74
CA LYS A 645 21.07 -3.05 25.04
C LYS A 645 20.72 -2.12 26.20
N ASP A 646 21.25 -0.91 26.16
CA ASP A 646 21.12 0.08 27.26
C ASP A 646 19.74 0.77 27.29
N GLY A 647 18.81 0.34 26.44
CA GLY A 647 17.44 0.83 26.39
C GLY A 647 17.10 1.63 25.13
N GLY A 648 15.85 2.07 25.06
CA GLY A 648 15.26 2.72 23.89
C GLY A 648 14.21 1.86 23.20
N GLU A 649 13.39 2.49 22.36
CA GLU A 649 12.46 1.77 21.49
C GLU A 649 13.22 1.20 20.28
N MET A 650 12.85 0.02 19.84
CA MET A 650 13.34 -0.56 18.59
C MET A 650 12.91 0.32 17.42
N ALA A 651 13.85 0.64 16.52
CA ALA A 651 13.52 1.31 15.28
C ALA A 651 12.57 0.44 14.43
N ILE A 652 11.45 1.04 14.01
CA ILE A 652 10.44 0.35 13.22
C ILE A 652 10.76 0.42 11.73
N TYR A 653 11.41 1.48 11.28
CA TYR A 653 11.80 1.76 9.89
C TYR A 653 13.30 2.04 9.82
N ASP A 654 13.93 2.03 8.82
CA ASP A 654 13.86 1.50 7.47
C ASP A 654 14.08 -0.04 7.50
N GLN A 655 13.06 -0.84 7.21
CA GLN A 655 13.18 -2.31 7.24
C GLN A 655 13.76 -2.82 5.92
N GLN A 656 14.72 -3.75 6.01
CA GLN A 656 15.46 -4.25 4.86
C GLN A 656 15.09 -5.70 4.52
N ALA A 657 15.07 -6.02 3.22
CA ALA A 657 14.73 -7.35 2.69
C ALA A 657 15.67 -8.46 3.19
N ILE A 658 16.95 -8.13 3.44
CA ILE A 658 17.95 -9.07 3.93
C ILE A 658 17.62 -9.62 5.33
N GLU A 659 17.06 -8.78 6.21
CA GLU A 659 16.60 -9.21 7.54
C GLU A 659 15.57 -10.32 7.42
N THR A 660 14.60 -10.11 6.54
CA THR A 660 13.52 -11.07 6.29
C THR A 660 14.05 -12.38 5.72
N MET A 661 14.96 -12.30 4.76
CA MET A 661 15.61 -13.52 4.21
C MET A 661 16.34 -14.30 5.30
N GLY A 662 17.10 -13.61 6.16
CA GLY A 662 17.80 -14.23 7.29
C GLY A 662 16.84 -14.96 8.23
N MET A 663 15.69 -14.35 8.56
CA MET A 663 14.65 -14.96 9.41
C MET A 663 14.03 -16.21 8.74
N VAL A 664 13.72 -16.16 7.45
CA VAL A 664 13.22 -17.33 6.70
C VAL A 664 14.24 -18.48 6.77
N MET A 665 15.51 -18.19 6.55
CA MET A 665 16.57 -19.20 6.56
C MET A 665 16.80 -19.83 7.93
N VAL A 666 16.86 -19.01 9.00
CA VAL A 666 17.14 -19.51 10.34
C VAL A 666 15.98 -20.36 10.87
N TYR A 667 14.73 -19.99 10.60
CA TYR A 667 13.59 -20.81 10.99
C TYR A 667 13.52 -22.12 10.21
N PHE A 668 13.83 -22.11 8.91
CA PHE A 668 13.89 -23.34 8.16
C PHE A 668 14.98 -24.28 8.70
N LYS A 669 16.16 -23.73 9.03
CA LYS A 669 17.26 -24.50 9.63
C LYS A 669 16.90 -25.04 11.02
N ALA A 670 16.20 -24.25 11.83
CA ALA A 670 15.69 -24.70 13.13
C ALA A 670 14.70 -25.87 12.98
N TYR A 671 13.83 -25.84 11.98
CA TYR A 671 12.95 -26.94 11.63
C TYR A 671 13.73 -28.19 11.18
N GLU A 672 14.74 -28.04 10.33
CA GLU A 672 15.60 -29.17 9.88
C GLU A 672 16.23 -29.91 11.08
N ILE A 673 16.62 -29.16 12.13
CA ILE A 673 17.25 -29.72 13.33
C ILE A 673 16.23 -30.34 14.31
N THR A 674 15.08 -29.68 14.52
CA THR A 674 14.15 -30.02 15.61
C THR A 674 12.91 -30.80 15.15
N ARG A 675 12.52 -30.63 13.89
CA ARG A 675 11.24 -31.09 13.30
C ARG A 675 10.02 -30.47 13.97
N ASP A 676 10.16 -29.33 14.65
CA ASP A 676 9.05 -28.56 15.23
C ASP A 676 8.39 -27.67 14.16
N LEU A 677 7.11 -27.93 13.87
CA LEU A 677 6.31 -27.19 12.89
C LEU A 677 6.09 -25.72 13.27
N THR A 678 6.33 -25.34 14.51
CA THR A 678 6.29 -23.93 14.94
C THR A 678 7.27 -23.09 14.11
N TYR A 679 8.45 -23.63 13.79
CA TYR A 679 9.44 -22.95 12.96
C TYR A 679 9.00 -22.80 11.50
N ILE A 680 8.27 -23.77 10.94
CA ILE A 680 7.65 -23.63 9.60
C ILE A 680 6.64 -22.48 9.59
N LYS A 681 5.81 -22.39 10.61
CA LYS A 681 4.85 -21.28 10.76
C LYS A 681 5.55 -19.92 10.87
N GLN A 682 6.60 -19.82 11.69
CA GLN A 682 7.38 -18.59 11.86
C GLN A 682 8.13 -18.21 10.57
N MET A 683 8.66 -19.18 9.86
CA MET A 683 9.29 -19.02 8.54
C MET A 683 8.29 -18.43 7.53
N TYR A 684 7.10 -19.00 7.42
CA TYR A 684 6.09 -18.52 6.48
C TYR A 684 5.56 -17.15 6.84
N LEU A 685 5.32 -16.85 8.12
CA LEU A 685 5.00 -15.49 8.59
C LEU A 685 6.09 -14.48 8.24
N SER A 686 7.36 -14.88 8.33
CA SER A 686 8.46 -14.01 7.90
C SER A 686 8.45 -13.78 6.39
N TYR A 687 8.25 -14.79 5.58
CA TYR A 687 8.15 -14.66 4.13
C TYR A 687 6.98 -13.75 3.71
N GLN A 688 5.85 -13.82 4.39
CA GLN A 688 4.68 -12.99 4.09
C GLN A 688 4.95 -11.48 4.24
N TRP A 689 6.01 -11.08 4.95
CA TRP A 689 6.46 -9.68 5.00
C TRP A 689 6.68 -9.10 3.60
N PHE A 690 7.22 -9.86 2.66
CA PHE A 690 7.38 -9.44 1.26
C PHE A 690 6.05 -9.25 0.54
N LEU A 691 5.02 -9.97 0.94
CA LEU A 691 3.70 -10.00 0.31
C LEU A 691 2.68 -9.05 0.99
N GLY A 692 3.14 -8.28 1.97
CA GLY A 692 2.32 -7.26 2.65
C GLY A 692 1.96 -7.54 4.10
N GLU A 693 2.29 -8.72 4.67
CA GLU A 693 2.12 -8.95 6.09
C GLU A 693 3.27 -8.33 6.89
N ASN A 694 3.31 -7.00 6.90
CA ASN A 694 4.33 -6.17 7.54
C ASN A 694 3.69 -4.98 8.27
N SER A 695 4.49 -4.06 8.81
CA SER A 695 4.00 -2.97 9.64
C SER A 695 3.07 -1.98 8.92
N LEU A 696 3.20 -1.82 7.61
CA LEU A 696 2.33 -0.97 6.78
C LEU A 696 1.26 -1.74 5.99
N HIS A 697 1.29 -3.07 6.03
CA HIS A 697 0.42 -3.93 5.22
C HIS A 697 0.45 -3.60 3.72
N ILE A 698 1.67 -3.35 3.20
CA ILE A 698 1.92 -3.06 1.79
C ILE A 698 2.94 -4.04 1.22
N PRO A 699 2.68 -4.68 0.05
CA PRO A 699 3.61 -5.61 -0.55
C PRO A 699 4.89 -4.89 -1.03
N LEU A 700 6.03 -5.53 -0.81
CA LEU A 700 7.32 -5.14 -1.36
C LEU A 700 7.58 -5.84 -2.70
N TYR A 701 7.03 -7.04 -2.89
CA TYR A 701 7.07 -7.73 -4.17
C TYR A 701 6.21 -7.02 -5.21
N ASP A 702 6.79 -6.76 -6.36
CA ASP A 702 6.11 -6.12 -7.48
C ASP A 702 5.66 -7.16 -8.52
N TYR A 703 4.35 -7.33 -8.66
CA TYR A 703 3.75 -8.30 -9.58
C TYR A 703 3.98 -7.99 -11.06
N GLU A 704 4.32 -6.76 -11.43
CA GLU A 704 4.59 -6.36 -12.82
C GLU A 704 6.04 -6.62 -13.20
N THR A 705 6.97 -6.09 -12.41
CA THR A 705 8.41 -6.18 -12.68
C THR A 705 9.01 -7.52 -12.27
N LYS A 706 8.39 -8.24 -11.34
CA LYS A 706 8.90 -9.43 -10.65
C LYS A 706 10.12 -9.16 -9.77
N GLY A 707 10.35 -7.87 -9.46
CA GLY A 707 11.35 -7.42 -8.50
C GLY A 707 10.79 -7.25 -7.10
N CYS A 708 11.66 -6.87 -6.17
CA CYS A 708 11.29 -6.53 -4.80
C CYS A 708 11.78 -5.12 -4.46
N ALA A 709 10.94 -4.32 -3.82
CA ALA A 709 11.30 -3.01 -3.31
C ALA A 709 12.45 -3.09 -2.29
N ASP A 710 13.35 -2.09 -2.29
CA ASP A 710 14.58 -2.12 -1.50
C ASP A 710 14.34 -2.07 0.02
N GLY A 711 13.19 -1.59 0.47
CA GLY A 711 12.87 -1.58 1.89
C GLY A 711 11.51 -0.98 2.21
N LEU A 712 11.09 -1.13 3.46
CA LEU A 712 9.87 -0.55 4.00
C LEU A 712 10.19 0.69 4.83
N GLN A 713 9.75 1.85 4.35
CA GLN A 713 10.01 3.16 4.95
C GLN A 713 8.78 3.67 5.70
N THR A 714 8.96 4.76 6.46
CA THR A 714 7.88 5.35 7.27
C THR A 714 6.62 5.68 6.46
N TYR A 715 6.77 6.16 5.23
CA TYR A 715 5.65 6.64 4.41
C TYR A 715 5.21 5.68 3.30
N GLY A 716 5.84 4.51 3.19
CA GLY A 716 5.57 3.53 2.14
C GLY A 716 6.77 2.63 1.84
N VAL A 717 6.90 2.16 0.61
CA VAL A 717 8.03 1.35 0.16
C VAL A 717 9.07 2.20 -0.56
N ASN A 718 10.35 1.88 -0.39
CA ASN A 718 11.40 2.35 -1.30
C ASN A 718 11.22 1.62 -2.63
N ARG A 719 10.73 2.34 -3.64
CA ARG A 719 10.34 1.76 -4.93
C ARG A 719 11.49 1.31 -5.83
N ASN A 720 12.74 1.59 -5.46
CA ASN A 720 13.89 1.00 -6.11
C ASN A 720 13.86 -0.51 -5.90
N GLN A 721 14.31 -1.26 -6.89
CA GLN A 721 14.27 -2.72 -6.93
C GLN A 721 15.67 -3.23 -7.29
N GLY A 722 16.58 -3.10 -6.34
CA GLY A 722 17.98 -3.51 -6.49
C GLY A 722 18.18 -5.02 -6.49
N ALA A 723 19.43 -5.42 -6.67
CA ALA A 723 19.81 -6.81 -6.65
C ALA A 723 19.56 -7.44 -5.28
N GLU A 724 20.05 -6.81 -4.19
CA GLU A 724 19.95 -7.36 -2.84
C GLU A 724 18.52 -7.73 -2.45
N SER A 725 17.60 -6.79 -2.56
CA SER A 725 16.20 -6.98 -2.17
C SER A 725 15.49 -8.03 -3.02
N THR A 726 15.74 -8.02 -4.33
CA THR A 726 15.13 -8.99 -5.25
C THR A 726 15.70 -10.40 -5.04
N LEU A 727 17.00 -10.51 -4.80
CA LEU A 727 17.65 -11.79 -4.47
C LEU A 727 17.15 -12.32 -3.11
N ALA A 728 17.05 -11.47 -2.10
CA ALA A 728 16.53 -11.84 -0.80
C ALA A 728 15.08 -12.38 -0.88
N TYR A 729 14.22 -11.74 -1.67
CA TYR A 729 12.88 -12.23 -1.92
C TYR A 729 12.85 -13.61 -2.57
N TRP A 730 13.56 -13.79 -3.70
CA TRP A 730 13.50 -15.03 -4.46
C TRP A 730 14.20 -16.19 -3.76
N ILE A 731 15.28 -15.95 -3.00
CA ILE A 731 15.89 -16.95 -2.12
C ILE A 731 14.89 -17.41 -1.05
N SER A 732 14.24 -16.47 -0.39
CA SER A 732 13.19 -16.76 0.61
C SER A 732 12.05 -17.58 0.01
N HIS A 733 11.58 -17.20 -1.17
CA HIS A 733 10.53 -17.91 -1.90
C HIS A 733 10.88 -19.37 -2.18
N LEU A 734 12.09 -19.62 -2.70
CA LEU A 734 12.55 -20.98 -3.00
C LEU A 734 12.75 -21.82 -1.72
N ILE A 735 13.17 -21.20 -0.61
CA ILE A 735 13.27 -21.90 0.69
C ILE A 735 11.88 -22.31 1.19
N VAL A 736 10.88 -21.44 1.06
CA VAL A 736 9.49 -21.76 1.44
C VAL A 736 8.93 -22.90 0.58
N LEU A 737 9.19 -22.90 -0.74
CA LEU A 737 8.79 -24.02 -1.60
C LEU A 737 9.49 -25.34 -1.21
N LYS A 738 10.78 -25.30 -0.86
CA LYS A 738 11.51 -26.46 -0.37
C LYS A 738 10.92 -27.00 0.95
N ALA A 739 10.50 -26.11 1.86
CA ALA A 739 9.87 -26.50 3.11
C ALA A 739 8.52 -27.18 2.87
N LEU A 740 7.73 -26.67 1.92
CA LEU A 740 6.45 -27.24 1.53
C LEU A 740 6.61 -28.67 1.00
N GLU A 741 7.60 -28.90 0.12
CA GLU A 741 7.93 -30.26 -0.38
C GLU A 741 8.29 -31.20 0.78
N SER A 742 9.12 -30.74 1.71
CA SER A 742 9.54 -31.54 2.90
C SER A 742 8.37 -31.87 3.84
N GLU A 743 7.38 -30.99 3.97
CA GLU A 743 6.17 -31.20 4.76
C GLU A 743 5.27 -32.27 4.10
N TYR A 744 5.08 -32.23 2.81
CA TYR A 744 4.32 -33.24 2.06
C TYR A 744 4.94 -34.64 2.17
N GLU A 745 6.27 -34.76 2.06
CA GLU A 745 6.97 -36.03 2.23
C GLU A 745 6.81 -36.59 3.65
N PHE A 746 6.84 -35.73 4.67
CA PHE A 746 6.65 -36.13 6.08
C PHE A 746 5.24 -36.64 6.35
N ILE A 747 4.20 -35.96 5.84
CA ILE A 747 2.79 -36.37 5.99
C ILE A 747 2.57 -37.73 5.31
N GLN A 748 3.03 -37.91 4.06
CA GLN A 748 2.91 -39.18 3.34
C GLN A 748 3.64 -40.34 4.05
N SER A 749 4.81 -40.09 4.62
CA SER A 749 5.57 -41.12 5.35
C SER A 749 4.92 -41.49 6.70
N SER A 750 4.26 -40.54 7.36
CA SER A 750 3.54 -40.78 8.63
C SER A 750 2.24 -41.56 8.40
N ASP A 751 1.52 -41.28 7.31
CA ASP A 751 0.31 -42.03 6.93
C ASP A 751 0.63 -43.47 6.50
N LEU A 752 1.73 -43.69 5.79
CA LEU A 752 2.23 -45.03 5.45
C LEU A 752 2.62 -45.84 6.69
N THR A 753 3.25 -45.19 7.71
CA THR A 753 3.61 -45.85 8.98
C THR A 753 2.37 -46.11 9.87
N ALA A 754 1.35 -45.27 9.82
CA ALA A 754 0.07 -45.48 10.50
C ALA A 754 -0.74 -46.62 9.85
N ALA A 755 -0.75 -46.67 8.50
CA ALA A 755 -1.41 -47.75 7.74
C ALA A 755 -0.71 -49.11 7.96
N GLN A 756 0.62 -49.14 8.07
CA GLN A 756 1.38 -50.37 8.37
C GLN A 756 1.20 -50.86 9.79
N LYS A 757 0.93 -49.97 10.76
CA LYS A 757 0.60 -50.36 12.17
C LYS A 757 -0.81 -50.88 12.34
N GLN A 758 -1.74 -50.64 11.40
CA GLN A 758 -3.09 -51.18 11.41
C GLN A 758 -3.21 -52.55 10.69
N THR A 759 -2.13 -53.02 10.09
CA THR A 759 -2.08 -54.30 9.35
C THR A 759 -1.30 -55.41 10.09
N PHE A 760 -0.91 -55.19 11.35
CA PHE A 760 -0.31 -56.23 12.20
C PHE A 760 -1.19 -56.48 13.43
#